data_6177dce2663c1870855164601c62c056
#
_entry.id   6177dce2663c1870855164601c62c056
#
_cell.length_a   1.000
_cell.length_b   1.000
_cell.length_c   1.000
_cell.angle_alpha   90.00
_cell.angle_beta   90.00
_cell.angle_gamma   90.00
#
_symmetry.space_group_name_H-M   'P 1'
#
loop_
_entity.id
_entity.type
_entity.pdbx_description
1 polymer ?
#
loop_
_entity_poly.entity_id
_entity_poly.type
_entity_poly.pdbx_seq_one_letter_code
_entity_poly.pdbx_strand_id
1 'polypeptide(L)'
;MVRFGRSELRVLVAVNGAVFWGWDGAGPEPSHALAGRCPEPDPRAVLEPDKDGGWRVVAERATVAVSRNGAVEVRTPGGVVLRRELPPRWWEPVDGGPARWTQRSEVAADARFFGLGGRSVGPRLRDGRYRLWNTGPGLPRAAGEDAASVTMPVQMVVADAGTHLVFHDTSWDGTVALREGEEGAGSGHDRPGRSVLRMDGGPLRCWVMVGTPARVLLVWASLTGAPALPPAWALGHHHVRSGFGDEQDVRRVVAGHQERGVPLDAVHLGVGHADARQAFTVDEERFPKLPVLAEELRRQGVRLVSAVEPAVAAVPGSAVYDAGTRGGVFVPDAAGTVVRGVGRAGNVVFPDFTHARVRAWWGGLYEERLGQGFAGFWHDLDEPTSFTAFGEPTLPRSARHALEGGGGDHREAHNVYALGMARSAYEGLRALTPGERPFVLSRSGWAGLQRYGGTWSGEVVAGWAGLRSSLARVMGLGLCGVPYSGTDVGGSEGTASPELYLRWLQLAAHLPLLRTHAGPRAGHGEPWEFGAEFLAHARVVLVERRRLLPYFVTLAHLARRTGAPFVRPLWWSAPEDRALRECEDAFLLGDCLLVAPVLRPGADRRAVRLPRGRWYDVVTERAYEGPARVVVDAPLARIPVFARAGAVIPVRGEDGAPELEVWAPARGRTGGGLVVPDAGDGWVEPEIERYVSRWEGRRVVVERSGEDGVSEPSCPVRVRGLAERSAQM
;
A
#
# COMPACT_ATOMS: atom_id res chain seq x y z
N MET A 1 -6.33 -7.57 33.88
CA MET A 1 -7.42 -8.50 33.51
C MET A 1 -8.68 -8.17 34.30
N VAL A 2 -9.82 -8.14 33.61
CA VAL A 2 -11.14 -7.90 34.20
C VAL A 2 -12.05 -9.05 33.83
N ARG A 3 -12.85 -9.58 34.79
CA ARG A 3 -13.77 -10.70 34.54
C ARG A 3 -15.21 -10.25 34.47
N PHE A 4 -15.96 -10.79 33.50
CA PHE A 4 -17.38 -10.55 33.24
C PHE A 4 -18.11 -11.88 33.13
N GLY A 5 -18.57 -12.41 34.27
CA GLY A 5 -19.19 -13.73 34.31
C GLY A 5 -18.18 -14.83 33.95
N ARG A 6 -18.40 -15.49 32.80
CA ARG A 6 -17.49 -16.53 32.26
C ARG A 6 -16.42 -15.97 31.35
N SER A 7 -16.57 -14.73 30.85
CA SER A 7 -15.63 -14.07 29.94
C SER A 7 -14.62 -13.23 30.70
N GLU A 8 -13.44 -13.12 30.14
CA GLU A 8 -12.38 -12.25 30.65
C GLU A 8 -11.83 -11.31 29.59
N LEU A 9 -11.53 -10.09 29.99
CA LEU A 9 -10.89 -9.07 29.14
C LEU A 9 -9.49 -8.77 29.65
N ARG A 10 -8.52 -8.91 28.78
CA ARG A 10 -7.14 -8.44 29.00
C ARG A 10 -6.95 -7.09 28.34
N VAL A 11 -6.42 -6.10 29.05
CA VAL A 11 -6.02 -4.79 28.51
C VAL A 11 -4.55 -4.58 28.75
N LEU A 12 -3.86 -4.00 27.76
CA LEU A 12 -2.44 -3.64 27.79
C LEU A 12 -2.26 -2.27 27.14
N VAL A 13 -1.49 -1.39 27.78
CA VAL A 13 -0.93 -0.20 27.13
C VAL A 13 0.56 -0.42 26.97
N ALA A 14 1.05 -0.36 25.73
CA ALA A 14 2.45 -0.64 25.41
C ALA A 14 3.32 0.63 25.47
N VAL A 15 4.63 0.44 25.70
CA VAL A 15 5.63 1.54 25.79
C VAL A 15 5.66 2.45 24.54
N ASN A 16 5.29 1.95 23.37
CA ASN A 16 5.17 2.74 22.15
C ASN A 16 3.87 3.55 22.05
N GLY A 17 2.96 3.39 23.02
CA GLY A 17 1.67 4.05 23.11
C GLY A 17 0.54 3.32 22.38
N ALA A 18 0.76 2.10 21.86
CA ALA A 18 -0.31 1.26 21.36
C ALA A 18 -1.14 0.68 22.52
N VAL A 19 -2.44 0.63 22.33
CA VAL A 19 -3.39 0.03 23.28
C VAL A 19 -3.84 -1.32 22.69
N PHE A 20 -3.83 -2.35 23.50
CA PHE A 20 -4.31 -3.69 23.16
C PHE A 20 -5.42 -4.12 24.10
N TRP A 21 -6.40 -4.83 23.56
CA TRP A 21 -7.27 -5.67 24.35
C TRP A 21 -7.62 -6.96 23.62
N GLY A 22 -7.85 -8.01 24.41
CA GLY A 22 -8.29 -9.32 23.92
C GLY A 22 -9.28 -9.96 24.89
N TRP A 23 -10.24 -10.68 24.34
CA TRP A 23 -11.28 -11.39 25.06
C TRP A 23 -10.98 -12.88 25.16
N ASP A 24 -11.38 -13.51 26.27
CA ASP A 24 -11.38 -14.95 26.50
C ASP A 24 -10.05 -15.64 26.18
N GLY A 25 -8.96 -15.12 26.76
CA GLY A 25 -7.62 -15.63 26.60
C GLY A 25 -6.91 -15.16 25.33
N ALA A 26 -7.56 -14.38 24.46
CA ALA A 26 -6.91 -13.83 23.29
C ALA A 26 -5.81 -12.83 23.68
N GLY A 27 -4.55 -13.30 23.64
CA GLY A 27 -3.36 -12.50 23.85
C GLY A 27 -2.93 -11.77 22.58
N PRO A 28 -1.89 -10.92 22.65
CA PRO A 28 -1.32 -10.26 21.48
C PRO A 28 -0.61 -11.22 20.52
N GLU A 29 -0.21 -12.39 20.99
CA GLU A 29 0.49 -13.42 20.23
C GLU A 29 -0.27 -14.75 20.32
N PRO A 30 -0.13 -15.63 19.27
CA PRO A 30 0.59 -15.42 18.02
C PRO A 30 -0.13 -14.45 17.07
N SER A 31 0.62 -13.72 16.22
CA SER A 31 0.10 -12.79 15.24
C SER A 31 0.91 -12.84 13.94
N HIS A 32 0.21 -12.82 12.80
CA HIS A 32 0.86 -12.71 11.49
C HIS A 32 1.31 -11.27 11.17
N ALA A 33 0.68 -10.29 11.80
CA ALA A 33 0.95 -8.87 11.57
C ALA A 33 2.14 -8.34 12.37
N LEU A 34 2.30 -8.77 13.61
CA LEU A 34 3.36 -8.28 14.49
C LEU A 34 4.76 -8.61 13.95
N ALA A 35 5.67 -7.65 14.06
CA ALA A 35 7.08 -7.82 13.74
C ALA A 35 7.88 -8.10 15.03
N GLY A 36 8.13 -9.36 15.30
CA GLY A 36 8.81 -9.79 16.54
C GLY A 36 7.84 -9.99 17.69
N ARG A 37 8.30 -9.69 18.92
CA ARG A 37 7.51 -9.89 20.14
C ARG A 37 6.55 -8.71 20.39
N CYS A 38 5.47 -8.98 21.10
CA CYS A 38 4.59 -7.94 21.63
C CYS A 38 5.40 -6.88 22.39
N PRO A 39 5.18 -5.59 22.16
CA PRO A 39 5.82 -4.53 22.95
C PRO A 39 5.51 -4.69 24.44
N GLU A 40 6.48 -4.34 25.28
CA GLU A 40 6.32 -4.40 26.72
C GLU A 40 5.24 -3.41 27.22
N PRO A 41 4.59 -3.74 28.35
CA PRO A 41 3.70 -2.79 29.02
C PRO A 41 4.41 -1.48 29.37
N ASP A 42 3.73 -0.35 29.23
CA ASP A 42 4.26 0.94 29.68
C ASP A 42 4.29 1.01 31.23
N PRO A 43 5.47 1.05 31.85
CA PRO A 43 5.57 1.09 33.31
C PRO A 43 5.06 2.41 33.91
N ARG A 44 4.82 3.45 33.08
CA ARG A 44 4.28 4.74 33.50
C ARG A 44 2.75 4.75 33.48
N ALA A 45 2.11 3.74 32.88
CA ALA A 45 0.67 3.63 32.84
C ALA A 45 0.08 3.32 34.24
N VAL A 46 -0.94 4.08 34.65
CA VAL A 46 -1.54 3.99 35.97
C VAL A 46 -2.95 3.39 35.84
N LEU A 47 -3.23 2.38 36.69
CA LEU A 47 -4.56 1.80 36.82
C LEU A 47 -5.35 2.54 37.89
N GLU A 48 -6.53 3.07 37.52
CA GLU A 48 -7.40 3.83 38.41
C GLU A 48 -8.88 3.37 38.32
N PRO A 49 -9.69 3.57 39.37
CA PRO A 49 -11.13 3.43 39.24
C PRO A 49 -11.70 4.46 38.26
N ASP A 50 -12.72 4.06 37.45
CA ASP A 50 -13.49 5.00 36.63
C ASP A 50 -14.87 5.33 37.24
N LYS A 51 -15.48 6.42 36.73
CA LYS A 51 -16.68 7.05 37.32
C LYS A 51 -17.87 6.08 37.53
N ASP A 52 -18.02 5.10 36.64
CA ASP A 52 -19.14 4.16 36.68
C ASP A 52 -18.81 2.85 37.43
N GLY A 53 -17.80 2.87 38.28
CA GLY A 53 -17.30 1.70 39.00
C GLY A 53 -16.66 0.66 38.12
N GLY A 54 -16.24 1.06 36.94
CA GLY A 54 -15.28 0.35 36.09
C GLY A 54 -13.84 0.72 36.42
N TRP A 55 -12.93 0.41 35.52
CA TRP A 55 -11.50 0.67 35.64
C TRP A 55 -11.00 1.46 34.45
N ARG A 56 -9.98 2.30 34.64
CA ARG A 56 -9.28 2.95 33.54
C ARG A 56 -7.76 2.79 33.70
N VAL A 57 -7.11 2.62 32.56
CA VAL A 57 -5.65 2.69 32.44
C VAL A 57 -5.29 4.03 31.82
N VAL A 58 -4.63 4.87 32.58
CA VAL A 58 -4.19 6.21 32.16
C VAL A 58 -2.75 6.13 31.70
N ALA A 59 -2.48 6.52 30.46
CA ALA A 59 -1.15 6.59 29.89
C ALA A 59 -0.94 7.94 29.19
N GLU A 60 0.31 8.23 28.82
CA GLU A 60 0.70 9.51 28.20
C GLU A 60 -0.15 9.90 26.98
N ARG A 61 -0.54 8.92 26.15
CA ARG A 61 -1.16 9.18 24.86
C ARG A 61 -2.63 8.81 24.75
N ALA A 62 -3.10 7.98 25.63
CA ALA A 62 -4.50 7.54 25.65
C ALA A 62 -4.90 7.09 27.04
N THR A 63 -6.17 7.23 27.35
CA THR A 63 -6.81 6.58 28.49
C THR A 63 -7.72 5.48 27.95
N VAL A 64 -7.62 4.28 28.52
CA VAL A 64 -8.51 3.16 28.22
C VAL A 64 -9.38 2.88 29.41
N ALA A 65 -10.69 3.05 29.25
CA ALA A 65 -11.65 2.77 30.30
C ALA A 65 -12.44 1.48 29.98
N VAL A 66 -12.62 0.65 31.00
CA VAL A 66 -13.42 -0.58 30.93
C VAL A 66 -14.57 -0.43 31.91
N SER A 67 -15.80 -0.39 31.37
CA SER A 67 -17.02 -0.25 32.17
C SER A 67 -17.37 -1.55 32.93
N ARG A 68 -18.24 -1.45 33.90
CA ARG A 68 -18.81 -2.63 34.63
C ARG A 68 -19.45 -3.67 33.69
N ASN A 69 -19.95 -3.23 32.54
CA ASN A 69 -20.63 -4.08 31.56
C ASN A 69 -19.72 -4.61 30.47
N GLY A 70 -18.38 -4.37 30.54
CA GLY A 70 -17.42 -4.82 29.55
C GLY A 70 -17.32 -3.97 28.28
N ALA A 71 -17.87 -2.74 28.26
CA ALA A 71 -17.58 -1.80 27.20
C ALA A 71 -16.17 -1.23 27.38
N VAL A 72 -15.43 -1.07 26.30
CA VAL A 72 -14.07 -0.50 26.28
C VAL A 72 -14.10 0.86 25.59
N GLU A 73 -13.65 1.91 26.28
CA GLU A 73 -13.52 3.23 25.69
C GLU A 73 -12.05 3.61 25.55
N VAL A 74 -11.69 4.11 24.38
CA VAL A 74 -10.40 4.76 24.14
C VAL A 74 -10.64 6.26 24.11
N ARG A 75 -9.96 6.97 24.99
CA ARG A 75 -10.10 8.42 25.18
C ARG A 75 -8.75 9.11 24.90
N THR A 76 -8.81 10.37 24.49
CA THR A 76 -7.63 11.23 24.47
C THR A 76 -7.08 11.43 25.90
N PRO A 77 -5.83 11.91 26.08
CA PRO A 77 -5.34 12.30 27.39
C PRO A 77 -6.23 13.33 28.12
N GLY A 78 -6.93 14.18 27.36
CA GLY A 78 -7.91 15.14 27.88
C GLY A 78 -9.29 14.55 28.22
N GLY A 79 -9.47 13.23 28.09
CA GLY A 79 -10.70 12.51 28.45
C GLY A 79 -11.79 12.48 27.38
N VAL A 80 -11.56 13.02 26.19
CA VAL A 80 -12.53 12.98 25.07
C VAL A 80 -12.58 11.56 24.50
N VAL A 81 -13.77 10.99 24.39
CA VAL A 81 -13.97 9.65 23.83
C VAL A 81 -13.75 9.66 22.33
N LEU A 82 -12.76 8.89 21.86
CA LEU A 82 -12.48 8.68 20.44
C LEU A 82 -13.24 7.48 19.87
N ARG A 83 -13.38 6.43 20.68
CA ARG A 83 -13.98 5.17 20.29
C ARG A 83 -14.54 4.45 21.49
N ARG A 84 -15.72 3.85 21.33
CA ARG A 84 -16.37 3.00 22.32
C ARG A 84 -16.69 1.66 21.70
N GLU A 85 -16.13 0.60 22.25
CA GLU A 85 -16.47 -0.78 21.92
C GLU A 85 -17.58 -1.25 22.86
N LEU A 86 -18.67 -1.71 22.29
CA LEU A 86 -19.73 -2.37 23.07
C LEU A 86 -19.29 -3.80 23.41
N PRO A 87 -19.82 -4.43 24.48
CA PRO A 87 -19.52 -5.83 24.78
C PRO A 87 -19.74 -6.72 23.55
N PRO A 88 -18.80 -7.64 23.25
CA PRO A 88 -18.93 -8.50 22.09
C PRO A 88 -20.08 -9.51 22.24
N ARG A 89 -20.51 -10.04 21.10
CA ARG A 89 -21.48 -11.13 21.07
C ARG A 89 -20.87 -12.34 20.37
N TRP A 90 -21.05 -13.51 20.94
CA TRP A 90 -20.57 -14.77 20.42
C TRP A 90 -21.74 -15.65 19.98
N TRP A 91 -21.53 -16.46 18.97
CA TRP A 91 -22.46 -17.48 18.52
C TRP A 91 -21.69 -18.78 18.35
N GLU A 92 -22.12 -19.80 19.08
CA GLU A 92 -21.66 -21.15 18.85
C GLU A 92 -22.15 -21.63 17.47
N PRO A 93 -21.29 -22.22 16.63
CA PRO A 93 -21.74 -22.81 15.38
C PRO A 93 -22.55 -24.07 15.63
N VAL A 94 -23.55 -24.31 14.80
CA VAL A 94 -24.46 -25.46 14.92
C VAL A 94 -23.71 -26.80 14.75
N ASP A 95 -22.58 -26.81 14.01
CA ASP A 95 -21.84 -28.01 13.61
C ASP A 95 -20.46 -28.16 14.30
N GLY A 96 -20.28 -27.61 15.50
CA GLY A 96 -19.02 -27.72 16.25
C GLY A 96 -17.80 -27.04 15.64
N GLY A 97 -17.98 -26.12 14.67
CA GLY A 97 -16.92 -25.28 14.14
C GLY A 97 -16.49 -24.19 15.13
N PRO A 98 -15.65 -23.22 14.73
CA PRO A 98 -15.22 -22.13 15.59
C PRO A 98 -16.38 -21.18 15.93
N ALA A 99 -16.36 -20.61 17.14
CA ALA A 99 -17.31 -19.60 17.57
C ALA A 99 -17.21 -18.38 16.66
N ARG A 100 -18.34 -17.90 16.16
CA ARG A 100 -18.47 -16.62 15.46
C ARG A 100 -18.65 -15.51 16.46
N TRP A 101 -18.19 -14.32 16.12
CA TRP A 101 -18.37 -13.18 16.99
C TRP A 101 -18.66 -11.88 16.25
N THR A 102 -19.22 -10.94 16.98
CA THR A 102 -19.47 -9.58 16.48
C THR A 102 -19.01 -8.56 17.52
N GLN A 103 -18.20 -7.62 17.07
CA GLN A 103 -17.79 -6.44 17.82
C GLN A 103 -18.47 -5.21 17.21
N ARG A 104 -19.15 -4.42 18.05
CA ARG A 104 -19.79 -3.16 17.65
C ARG A 104 -19.03 -2.00 18.27
N SER A 105 -18.75 -0.99 17.46
CA SER A 105 -18.02 0.19 17.89
C SER A 105 -18.80 1.45 17.54
N GLU A 106 -18.68 2.46 18.39
CA GLU A 106 -19.26 3.79 18.20
C GLU A 106 -18.13 4.82 18.21
N VAL A 107 -18.23 5.81 17.32
CA VAL A 107 -17.30 6.93 17.17
C VAL A 107 -18.09 8.25 17.06
N ALA A 108 -17.42 9.40 17.16
CA ALA A 108 -18.07 10.70 17.05
C ALA A 108 -18.92 10.83 15.78
N ALA A 109 -19.95 11.69 15.81
CA ALA A 109 -20.87 11.88 14.68
C ALA A 109 -20.18 12.47 13.44
N ASP A 110 -19.16 13.29 13.63
CA ASP A 110 -18.33 13.89 12.57
C ASP A 110 -17.21 12.97 12.04
N ALA A 111 -17.05 11.79 12.65
CA ALA A 111 -15.97 10.87 12.28
C ALA A 111 -16.13 10.33 10.86
N ARG A 112 -14.98 10.16 10.19
CA ARG A 112 -14.85 9.56 8.86
C ARG A 112 -13.93 8.36 8.91
N PHE A 113 -14.30 7.33 8.15
CA PHE A 113 -13.60 6.03 8.12
C PHE A 113 -12.73 5.92 6.85
N PHE A 114 -11.52 5.36 7.04
CA PHE A 114 -10.56 5.09 5.96
C PHE A 114 -9.91 3.72 6.19
N GLY A 115 -9.29 3.13 5.16
CA GLY A 115 -8.52 1.89 5.29
C GLY A 115 -9.24 0.65 4.79
N LEU A 116 -9.22 -0.45 5.52
CA LEU A 116 -9.67 -1.80 5.16
C LEU A 116 -8.94 -2.40 3.94
N GLY A 117 -7.69 -1.98 3.68
CA GLY A 117 -6.89 -2.46 2.55
C GLY A 117 -7.11 -1.68 1.25
N GLY A 118 -6.95 -2.37 0.12
CA GLY A 118 -7.04 -1.80 -1.22
C GLY A 118 -8.46 -1.72 -1.78
N ARG A 119 -9.33 -0.91 -1.18
CA ARG A 119 -10.74 -0.76 -1.60
C ARG A 119 -10.87 0.09 -2.86
N SER A 120 -11.84 -0.28 -3.71
CA SER A 120 -12.11 0.38 -4.99
C SER A 120 -13.18 1.47 -4.92
N VAL A 121 -14.00 1.47 -3.87
CA VAL A 121 -15.18 2.34 -3.73
C VAL A 121 -14.86 3.79 -3.41
N GLY A 122 -13.67 4.10 -2.90
CA GLY A 122 -13.19 5.43 -2.54
C GLY A 122 -12.13 5.36 -1.45
N PRO A 123 -11.31 6.41 -1.27
CA PRO A 123 -10.36 6.49 -0.16
C PRO A 123 -11.08 6.57 1.20
N ARG A 124 -12.23 7.24 1.25
CA ARG A 124 -13.13 7.28 2.38
C ARG A 124 -14.15 6.15 2.29
N LEU A 125 -14.28 5.41 3.37
CA LEU A 125 -15.26 4.34 3.50
C LEU A 125 -16.59 4.91 3.99
N ARG A 126 -17.61 4.74 3.18
CA ARG A 126 -18.99 5.23 3.45
C ARG A 126 -19.84 4.13 4.04
N ASP A 127 -21.12 4.43 4.27
CA ASP A 127 -22.14 3.43 4.64
C ASP A 127 -22.07 2.26 3.67
N GLY A 128 -21.91 1.05 4.22
CA GLY A 128 -21.75 -0.15 3.41
C GLY A 128 -21.25 -1.35 4.19
N ARG A 129 -21.10 -2.45 3.47
CA ARG A 129 -20.51 -3.69 3.96
C ARG A 129 -19.26 -4.01 3.18
N TYR A 130 -18.16 -4.30 3.88
CA TYR A 130 -16.84 -4.56 3.33
C TYR A 130 -16.40 -5.95 3.77
N ARG A 131 -16.25 -6.87 2.83
CA ARG A 131 -15.78 -8.21 3.13
C ARG A 131 -14.26 -8.19 3.40
N LEU A 132 -13.83 -8.98 4.37
CA LEU A 132 -12.43 -9.23 4.74
C LEU A 132 -12.01 -10.60 4.23
N TRP A 133 -11.92 -10.73 2.91
CA TRP A 133 -11.54 -11.95 2.21
C TRP A 133 -10.84 -11.56 0.91
N ASN A 134 -9.57 -11.90 0.79
CA ASN A 134 -8.80 -11.59 -0.40
C ASN A 134 -9.40 -12.28 -1.62
N THR A 135 -9.68 -11.52 -2.67
CA THR A 135 -10.43 -12.03 -3.82
C THR A 135 -9.60 -11.93 -5.09
N GLY A 136 -9.35 -13.08 -5.71
CA GLY A 136 -8.69 -13.21 -6.99
C GLY A 136 -9.60 -12.83 -8.18
N PRO A 137 -9.08 -12.88 -9.42
CA PRO A 137 -9.87 -12.66 -10.64
C PRO A 137 -10.85 -13.80 -10.89
N GLY A 138 -11.85 -13.55 -11.72
CA GLY A 138 -12.71 -14.60 -12.29
C GLY A 138 -14.03 -14.86 -11.56
N LEU A 139 -14.37 -14.12 -10.49
CA LEU A 139 -15.74 -14.15 -10.01
C LEU A 139 -16.60 -13.11 -10.72
N PRO A 140 -17.83 -13.50 -11.16
CA PRO A 140 -18.84 -12.52 -11.52
C PRO A 140 -19.12 -11.65 -10.30
N ARG A 141 -18.85 -10.36 -10.41
CA ARG A 141 -19.09 -9.40 -9.31
C ARG A 141 -20.52 -8.92 -9.41
N ALA A 142 -21.29 -9.04 -8.33
CA ALA A 142 -22.56 -8.34 -8.25
C ALA A 142 -22.30 -6.81 -8.28
N ALA A 143 -23.23 -6.07 -8.90
CA ALA A 143 -23.13 -4.62 -8.94
C ALA A 143 -23.07 -4.07 -7.50
N GLY A 144 -21.98 -3.39 -7.14
CA GLY A 144 -21.76 -2.82 -5.80
C GLY A 144 -20.91 -3.69 -4.85
N GLU A 145 -20.45 -4.87 -5.27
CA GLU A 145 -19.46 -5.62 -4.48
C GLU A 145 -18.07 -5.01 -4.58
N ASP A 146 -17.51 -4.68 -3.42
CA ASP A 146 -16.14 -4.19 -3.28
C ASP A 146 -15.17 -5.36 -3.04
N ALA A 147 -14.87 -6.10 -4.12
CA ALA A 147 -13.86 -7.14 -4.07
C ALA A 147 -12.45 -6.54 -4.09
N ALA A 148 -11.62 -6.91 -3.12
CA ALA A 148 -10.24 -6.45 -3.01
C ALA A 148 -9.29 -7.64 -2.92
N SER A 149 -8.18 -7.56 -3.65
CA SER A 149 -7.10 -8.57 -3.58
C SER A 149 -6.28 -8.46 -2.30
N VAL A 150 -6.28 -7.30 -1.67
CA VAL A 150 -5.65 -7.05 -0.36
C VAL A 150 -6.69 -6.46 0.58
N THR A 151 -7.16 -7.26 1.52
CA THR A 151 -8.07 -6.83 2.58
C THR A 151 -7.35 -6.85 3.92
N MET A 152 -7.64 -5.90 4.79
CA MET A 152 -7.05 -5.82 6.13
C MET A 152 -8.10 -5.27 7.11
N PRO A 153 -8.27 -5.83 8.31
CA PRO A 153 -9.14 -5.27 9.33
C PRO A 153 -8.46 -4.09 10.06
N VAL A 154 -7.97 -3.14 9.27
CA VAL A 154 -7.28 -1.92 9.71
C VAL A 154 -8.13 -0.73 9.31
N GLN A 155 -8.60 0.06 10.27
CA GLN A 155 -9.38 1.27 10.05
C GLN A 155 -8.65 2.48 10.65
N MET A 156 -8.47 3.53 9.87
CA MET A 156 -8.14 4.85 10.37
C MET A 156 -9.42 5.67 10.48
N VAL A 157 -9.64 6.25 11.65
CA VAL A 157 -10.81 7.07 11.95
C VAL A 157 -10.33 8.48 12.25
N VAL A 158 -10.91 9.47 11.57
CA VAL A 158 -10.56 10.88 11.69
C VAL A 158 -11.79 11.67 12.12
N ALA A 159 -11.70 12.36 13.24
CA ALA A 159 -12.75 13.19 13.80
C ALA A 159 -12.17 14.50 14.36
N ASP A 160 -13.01 15.46 14.71
CA ASP A 160 -12.56 16.69 15.39
C ASP A 160 -11.90 16.38 16.75
N ALA A 161 -12.38 15.34 17.42
CA ALA A 161 -11.82 14.83 18.68
C ALA A 161 -10.39 14.27 18.53
N GLY A 162 -9.98 13.88 17.31
CA GLY A 162 -8.66 13.34 17.01
C GLY A 162 -8.69 12.17 16.01
N THR A 163 -7.49 11.68 15.71
CA THR A 163 -7.29 10.54 14.83
C THR A 163 -6.86 9.31 15.62
N HIS A 164 -7.40 8.15 15.25
CA HIS A 164 -6.92 6.87 15.73
C HIS A 164 -6.96 5.82 14.62
N LEU A 165 -6.09 4.82 14.75
CA LEU A 165 -6.11 3.62 13.92
C LEU A 165 -6.49 2.43 14.80
N VAL A 166 -7.38 1.58 14.31
CA VAL A 166 -7.78 0.35 14.94
C VAL A 166 -7.45 -0.83 14.04
N PHE A 167 -6.86 -1.87 14.62
CA PHE A 167 -6.55 -3.14 13.97
C PHE A 167 -7.14 -4.29 14.76
N HIS A 168 -8.02 -5.06 14.14
CA HIS A 168 -8.50 -6.31 14.70
C HIS A 168 -7.62 -7.45 14.19
N ASP A 169 -6.75 -7.97 15.05
CA ASP A 169 -5.73 -8.94 14.68
C ASP A 169 -6.31 -10.36 14.54
N THR A 170 -7.01 -10.57 13.43
CA THR A 170 -7.58 -11.85 13.01
C THR A 170 -7.61 -11.95 11.49
N SER A 171 -7.15 -13.07 10.94
CA SER A 171 -7.07 -13.32 9.49
C SER A 171 -8.29 -14.05 8.91
N TRP A 172 -9.25 -14.40 9.74
CA TRP A 172 -10.45 -15.13 9.34
C TRP A 172 -11.36 -14.37 8.38
N ASP A 173 -12.24 -15.09 7.67
CA ASP A 173 -13.31 -14.48 6.88
C ASP A 173 -14.23 -13.65 7.77
N GLY A 174 -14.56 -12.47 7.30
CA GLY A 174 -15.40 -11.57 8.05
C GLY A 174 -15.94 -10.41 7.23
N THR A 175 -16.73 -9.59 7.89
CA THR A 175 -17.31 -8.38 7.28
C THR A 175 -17.27 -7.21 8.24
N VAL A 176 -16.99 -6.03 7.71
CA VAL A 176 -17.16 -4.74 8.40
C VAL A 176 -18.36 -4.03 7.81
N ALA A 177 -19.37 -3.75 8.63
CA ALA A 177 -20.48 -2.88 8.25
C ALA A 177 -20.26 -1.49 8.87
N LEU A 178 -20.16 -0.48 8.03
CA LEU A 178 -20.00 0.91 8.44
C LEU A 178 -21.30 1.68 8.30
N ARG A 179 -21.53 2.59 9.23
CA ARG A 179 -22.54 3.64 9.17
C ARG A 179 -21.93 4.94 9.68
N GLU A 180 -21.93 5.95 8.85
CA GLU A 180 -21.45 7.27 9.24
C GLU A 180 -22.39 7.90 10.28
N GLY A 181 -21.82 8.73 11.10
CA GLY A 181 -22.56 9.53 12.06
C GLY A 181 -23.27 10.71 11.40
N GLU A 182 -24.16 11.34 12.16
CA GLU A 182 -24.90 12.52 11.73
C GLU A 182 -25.07 13.47 12.91
N GLU A 183 -24.56 14.68 12.77
CA GLU A 183 -24.74 15.74 13.77
C GLU A 183 -26.14 16.30 13.69
N GLY A 184 -26.78 16.53 14.85
CA GLY A 184 -28.13 17.07 14.92
C GLY A 184 -29.24 16.15 14.36
N ALA A 185 -29.01 14.84 14.31
CA ALA A 185 -29.93 13.84 13.77
C ALA A 185 -31.15 13.63 14.63
N GLY A 186 -32.14 14.53 14.58
CA GLY A 186 -33.38 14.48 15.29
C GLY A 186 -33.28 14.92 16.78
N SER A 187 -34.25 15.64 17.28
CA SER A 187 -34.34 16.15 18.67
C SER A 187 -33.08 16.88 19.19
N GLY A 188 -32.18 17.35 18.30
CA GLY A 188 -30.93 18.03 18.66
C GLY A 188 -29.84 17.09 19.18
N HIS A 189 -29.98 15.77 19.07
CA HIS A 189 -28.99 14.80 19.48
C HIS A 189 -28.18 14.27 18.27
N ASP A 190 -26.91 14.10 18.46
CA ASP A 190 -26.03 13.50 17.46
C ASP A 190 -26.24 12.00 17.38
N ARG A 191 -26.21 11.45 16.15
CA ARG A 191 -26.14 10.03 15.93
C ARG A 191 -24.67 9.63 15.73
N PRO A 192 -24.09 8.77 16.59
CA PRO A 192 -22.71 8.36 16.46
C PRO A 192 -22.49 7.54 15.18
N GLY A 193 -21.28 7.66 14.62
CA GLY A 193 -20.80 6.75 13.61
C GLY A 193 -20.60 5.34 14.19
N ARG A 194 -20.84 4.30 13.38
CA ARG A 194 -20.79 2.91 13.82
C ARG A 194 -19.96 2.05 12.89
N SER A 195 -19.18 1.16 13.49
CA SER A 195 -18.50 0.05 12.82
C SER A 195 -18.93 -1.25 13.48
N VAL A 196 -19.38 -2.22 12.68
CA VAL A 196 -19.77 -3.56 13.15
C VAL A 196 -18.90 -4.57 12.44
N LEU A 197 -17.95 -5.13 13.17
CA LEU A 197 -17.11 -6.22 12.69
C LEU A 197 -17.76 -7.54 13.05
N ARG A 198 -17.99 -8.40 12.06
CA ARG A 198 -18.47 -9.77 12.21
C ARG A 198 -17.40 -10.71 11.66
N MET A 199 -16.98 -11.67 12.47
CA MET A 199 -15.99 -12.67 12.09
C MET A 199 -16.58 -14.07 12.18
N ASP A 200 -16.21 -14.92 11.22
CA ASP A 200 -16.66 -16.31 11.16
C ASP A 200 -15.81 -17.25 12.02
N GLY A 201 -14.85 -16.71 12.77
CA GLY A 201 -13.96 -17.43 13.68
C GLY A 201 -12.80 -16.56 14.15
N GLY A 202 -11.82 -17.21 14.77
CA GLY A 202 -10.59 -16.59 15.24
C GLY A 202 -10.70 -15.82 16.55
N PRO A 203 -9.57 -15.33 17.08
CA PRO A 203 -9.53 -14.59 18.33
C PRO A 203 -10.14 -13.19 18.19
N LEU A 204 -10.85 -12.73 19.23
CA LEU A 204 -11.24 -11.34 19.34
C LEU A 204 -10.16 -10.58 20.09
N ARG A 205 -9.29 -9.91 19.34
CA ARG A 205 -8.21 -9.06 19.83
C ARG A 205 -8.06 -7.81 18.97
N CYS A 206 -7.68 -6.74 19.60
CA CYS A 206 -7.68 -5.42 18.96
C CYS A 206 -6.51 -4.57 19.44
N TRP A 207 -5.91 -3.84 18.51
CA TRP A 207 -4.92 -2.81 18.74
C TRP A 207 -5.47 -1.45 18.36
N VAL A 208 -5.22 -0.43 19.18
CA VAL A 208 -5.57 0.96 18.86
C VAL A 208 -4.37 1.87 19.09
N MET A 209 -4.12 2.75 18.13
CA MET A 209 -3.10 3.79 18.16
C MET A 209 -3.78 5.15 18.08
N VAL A 210 -3.39 6.09 18.95
CA VAL A 210 -3.97 7.43 19.04
C VAL A 210 -2.93 8.49 18.75
N GLY A 211 -3.29 9.54 18.02
CA GLY A 211 -2.42 10.68 17.74
C GLY A 211 -2.71 11.35 16.40
N THR A 212 -1.76 12.12 15.89
CA THR A 212 -1.82 12.64 14.52
C THR A 212 -1.69 11.49 13.51
N PRO A 213 -2.15 11.65 12.26
CA PRO A 213 -2.02 10.60 11.23
C PRO A 213 -0.60 10.05 11.09
N ALA A 214 0.40 10.93 11.09
CA ALA A 214 1.81 10.53 11.05
C ALA A 214 2.24 9.72 12.28
N ARG A 215 1.83 10.15 13.49
CA ARG A 215 2.14 9.44 14.73
C ARG A 215 1.49 8.07 14.78
N VAL A 216 0.24 7.97 14.36
CA VAL A 216 -0.51 6.72 14.34
C VAL A 216 0.19 5.69 13.44
N LEU A 217 0.64 6.08 12.25
CA LEU A 217 1.36 5.18 11.35
C LEU A 217 2.80 4.88 11.81
N LEU A 218 3.45 5.80 12.51
CA LEU A 218 4.74 5.51 13.15
C LEU A 218 4.61 4.39 14.20
N VAL A 219 3.60 4.46 15.06
CA VAL A 219 3.31 3.42 16.05
C VAL A 219 2.89 2.12 15.37
N TRP A 220 2.07 2.20 14.31
CA TRP A 220 1.69 1.05 13.50
C TRP A 220 2.91 0.35 12.89
N ALA A 221 3.83 1.10 12.27
CA ALA A 221 5.06 0.55 11.72
C ALA A 221 5.99 -0.04 12.79
N SER A 222 6.04 0.55 13.99
CA SER A 222 6.80 -0.03 15.11
C SER A 222 6.22 -1.35 15.61
N LEU A 223 4.91 -1.56 15.44
CA LEU A 223 4.21 -2.78 15.82
C LEU A 223 4.30 -3.86 14.74
N THR A 224 4.11 -3.48 13.49
CA THR A 224 4.00 -4.41 12.35
C THR A 224 5.25 -4.50 11.49
N GLY A 225 6.28 -3.77 11.83
CA GLY A 225 7.55 -3.70 11.12
C GLY A 225 7.64 -2.58 10.08
N ALA A 226 8.83 -2.05 9.96
CA ALA A 226 9.15 -1.02 8.98
C ALA A 226 8.98 -1.53 7.54
N PRO A 227 8.51 -0.69 6.60
CA PRO A 227 8.47 -1.05 5.19
C PRO A 227 9.84 -1.45 4.63
N ALA A 228 9.86 -2.46 3.78
CA ALA A 228 11.04 -2.81 3.00
C ALA A 228 11.40 -1.62 2.09
N LEU A 229 12.69 -1.32 2.02
CA LEU A 229 13.20 -0.28 1.13
C LEU A 229 13.36 -0.87 -0.27
N PRO A 230 12.62 -0.39 -1.29
CA PRO A 230 12.79 -0.89 -2.65
C PRO A 230 14.12 -0.40 -3.24
N PRO A 231 14.71 -1.12 -4.21
CA PRO A 231 15.80 -0.56 -5.00
C PRO A 231 15.31 0.66 -5.80
N ALA A 232 16.21 1.60 -6.12
CA ALA A 232 15.82 2.87 -6.75
C ALA A 232 15.14 2.67 -8.13
N TRP A 233 15.60 1.69 -8.91
CA TRP A 233 14.98 1.37 -10.20
C TRP A 233 13.51 0.94 -10.07
N ALA A 234 13.13 0.33 -8.93
CA ALA A 234 11.75 -0.08 -8.67
C ALA A 234 10.78 1.10 -8.51
N LEU A 235 11.30 2.30 -8.29
CA LEU A 235 10.54 3.55 -8.24
C LEU A 235 10.47 4.24 -9.62
N GLY A 236 11.05 3.65 -10.67
CA GLY A 236 11.03 4.13 -12.05
C GLY A 236 9.78 3.73 -12.83
N HIS A 237 9.90 3.70 -14.15
CA HIS A 237 8.85 3.22 -15.07
C HIS A 237 9.04 1.74 -15.37
N HIS A 238 8.02 0.96 -15.09
CA HIS A 238 7.93 -0.47 -15.41
C HIS A 238 6.96 -0.71 -16.55
N HIS A 239 7.30 -1.61 -17.45
CA HIS A 239 6.42 -2.05 -18.53
C HIS A 239 6.13 -3.55 -18.43
N VAL A 240 4.84 -3.89 -18.44
CA VAL A 240 4.36 -5.28 -18.42
C VAL A 240 3.58 -5.54 -19.68
N ARG A 241 3.86 -6.66 -20.31
CA ARG A 241 3.12 -7.14 -21.47
C ARG A 241 2.68 -8.58 -21.24
N SER A 242 1.41 -8.86 -21.44
CA SER A 242 0.84 -10.20 -21.22
C SER A 242 1.36 -11.25 -22.21
N GLY A 243 2.16 -10.89 -23.19
CA GLY A 243 2.66 -11.79 -24.21
C GLY A 243 3.86 -11.23 -24.94
N PHE A 244 5.01 -11.14 -24.26
CA PHE A 244 6.26 -11.11 -25.01
C PHE A 244 6.38 -12.43 -25.76
N GLY A 245 6.48 -12.33 -27.10
CA GLY A 245 6.58 -13.49 -27.97
C GLY A 245 7.87 -14.27 -27.72
N ASP A 246 9.00 -13.57 -27.65
CA ASP A 246 10.33 -14.10 -27.51
C ASP A 246 11.31 -13.01 -27.02
N GLU A 247 12.62 -13.35 -26.95
CA GLU A 247 13.68 -12.41 -26.60
C GLU A 247 13.78 -11.21 -27.55
N GLN A 248 13.50 -11.40 -28.86
CA GLN A 248 13.59 -10.32 -29.84
C GLN A 248 12.45 -9.30 -29.65
N ASP A 249 11.30 -9.77 -29.23
CA ASP A 249 10.18 -8.89 -28.89
C ASP A 249 10.52 -7.99 -27.68
N VAL A 250 11.18 -8.53 -26.66
CA VAL A 250 11.69 -7.76 -25.53
C VAL A 250 12.71 -6.70 -25.97
N ARG A 251 13.70 -7.10 -26.78
CA ARG A 251 14.69 -6.16 -27.33
C ARG A 251 14.06 -5.04 -28.14
N ARG A 252 13.07 -5.37 -28.95
CA ARG A 252 12.34 -4.40 -29.79
C ARG A 252 11.57 -3.38 -28.97
N VAL A 253 10.93 -3.81 -27.90
CA VAL A 253 10.22 -2.90 -26.96
C VAL A 253 11.20 -1.97 -26.25
N VAL A 254 12.30 -2.49 -25.74
CA VAL A 254 13.33 -1.68 -25.06
C VAL A 254 13.99 -0.68 -26.02
N ALA A 255 14.38 -1.14 -27.21
CA ALA A 255 14.91 -0.25 -28.25
C ALA A 255 13.91 0.84 -28.66
N GLY A 256 12.63 0.49 -28.79
CA GLY A 256 11.56 1.43 -29.11
C GLY A 256 11.41 2.56 -28.06
N HIS A 257 11.58 2.26 -26.77
CA HIS A 257 11.62 3.25 -25.71
C HIS A 257 12.83 4.17 -25.82
N GLN A 258 14.03 3.60 -26.04
CA GLN A 258 15.27 4.34 -26.15
C GLN A 258 15.28 5.27 -27.37
N GLU A 259 14.94 4.78 -28.56
CA GLU A 259 14.91 5.54 -29.81
C GLU A 259 13.98 6.76 -29.72
N ARG A 260 12.91 6.66 -28.91
CA ARG A 260 11.92 7.71 -28.75
C ARG A 260 12.14 8.57 -27.49
N GLY A 261 13.21 8.32 -26.75
CA GLY A 261 13.53 9.03 -25.52
C GLY A 261 12.47 8.86 -24.42
N VAL A 262 11.81 7.70 -24.38
CA VAL A 262 10.83 7.35 -23.36
C VAL A 262 11.53 6.57 -22.25
N PRO A 263 11.61 7.09 -21.01
CA PRO A 263 12.23 6.37 -19.89
C PRO A 263 11.61 4.99 -19.65
N LEU A 264 12.48 3.99 -19.40
CA LEU A 264 12.08 2.65 -18.99
C LEU A 264 13.13 2.11 -18.01
N ASP A 265 12.70 1.58 -16.87
CA ASP A 265 13.58 1.11 -15.81
C ASP A 265 13.42 -0.40 -15.56
N ALA A 266 12.28 -1.00 -15.92
CA ALA A 266 12.08 -2.43 -15.84
C ALA A 266 11.10 -2.97 -16.88
N VAL A 267 11.33 -4.20 -17.31
CA VAL A 267 10.41 -5.02 -18.13
C VAL A 267 9.98 -6.22 -17.31
N HIS A 268 8.68 -6.48 -17.26
CA HIS A 268 8.12 -7.63 -16.58
C HIS A 268 7.72 -8.71 -17.58
N LEU A 269 8.27 -9.89 -17.44
CA LEU A 269 7.82 -11.08 -18.15
C LEU A 269 6.67 -11.72 -17.37
N GLY A 270 5.49 -11.76 -17.98
CA GLY A 270 4.33 -12.50 -17.45
C GLY A 270 4.60 -14.00 -17.47
N VAL A 271 3.71 -14.81 -16.88
CA VAL A 271 3.84 -16.28 -16.81
C VAL A 271 3.97 -16.96 -18.18
N GLY A 272 3.70 -16.25 -19.26
CA GLY A 272 3.89 -16.75 -20.63
C GLY A 272 5.35 -17.01 -21.04
N HIS A 273 6.35 -16.53 -20.27
CA HIS A 273 7.77 -16.83 -20.52
C HIS A 273 8.18 -18.20 -19.97
N ALA A 274 7.36 -18.79 -19.09
CA ALA A 274 7.62 -20.08 -18.47
C ALA A 274 7.18 -21.24 -19.40
N ASP A 275 7.94 -22.34 -19.38
CA ASP A 275 7.56 -23.57 -20.09
C ASP A 275 6.21 -24.06 -19.58
N ALA A 276 5.27 -24.26 -20.49
CA ALA A 276 3.87 -24.61 -20.20
C ALA A 276 3.26 -23.84 -19.02
N ARG A 277 3.71 -22.62 -18.74
CA ARG A 277 3.33 -21.75 -17.62
C ARG A 277 3.61 -22.35 -16.24
N GLN A 278 4.55 -23.27 -16.13
CA GLN A 278 4.95 -23.88 -14.88
C GLN A 278 5.82 -22.92 -14.05
N ALA A 279 5.59 -22.90 -12.74
CA ALA A 279 6.38 -22.06 -11.85
C ALA A 279 7.88 -22.42 -11.87
N PHE A 280 8.75 -21.41 -11.88
CA PHE A 280 10.21 -21.54 -11.92
C PHE A 280 10.77 -22.30 -13.14
N THR A 281 10.09 -22.20 -14.29
CA THR A 281 10.62 -22.70 -15.58
C THR A 281 10.82 -21.56 -16.57
N VAL A 282 11.50 -21.84 -17.68
CA VAL A 282 11.65 -20.94 -18.84
C VAL A 282 11.41 -21.75 -20.08
N ASP A 283 10.70 -21.17 -21.03
CA ASP A 283 10.53 -21.67 -22.39
C ASP A 283 11.83 -21.40 -23.15
N GLU A 284 12.71 -22.41 -23.25
CA GLU A 284 14.03 -22.29 -23.88
C GLU A 284 13.99 -22.10 -25.39
N GLU A 285 12.87 -22.45 -26.05
CA GLU A 285 12.70 -22.18 -27.49
C GLU A 285 12.51 -20.68 -27.74
N ARG A 286 11.75 -20.02 -26.87
CA ARG A 286 11.42 -18.60 -26.99
C ARG A 286 12.46 -17.70 -26.31
N PHE A 287 13.10 -18.18 -25.24
CA PHE A 287 14.10 -17.48 -24.46
C PHE A 287 15.42 -18.27 -24.33
N PRO A 288 16.07 -18.62 -25.47
CA PRO A 288 17.25 -19.52 -25.49
C PRO A 288 18.49 -18.93 -24.84
N LYS A 289 18.58 -17.58 -24.75
CA LYS A 289 19.74 -16.86 -24.22
C LYS A 289 19.33 -15.83 -23.16
N LEU A 290 18.38 -16.19 -22.30
CA LEU A 290 17.82 -15.30 -21.30
C LEU A 290 18.87 -14.59 -20.43
N PRO A 291 19.96 -15.23 -19.94
CA PRO A 291 21.01 -14.54 -19.19
C PRO A 291 21.72 -13.45 -20.02
N VAL A 292 21.89 -13.67 -21.31
CA VAL A 292 22.50 -12.68 -22.22
C VAL A 292 21.56 -11.50 -22.40
N LEU A 293 20.28 -11.75 -22.63
CA LEU A 293 19.24 -10.71 -22.72
C LEU A 293 19.23 -9.88 -21.43
N ALA A 294 19.18 -10.51 -20.27
CA ALA A 294 19.13 -9.83 -18.99
C ALA A 294 20.35 -8.92 -18.77
N GLU A 295 21.55 -9.37 -19.15
CA GLU A 295 22.77 -8.56 -19.05
C GLU A 295 22.80 -7.40 -20.06
N GLU A 296 22.31 -7.61 -21.28
CA GLU A 296 22.14 -6.53 -22.28
C GLU A 296 21.21 -5.43 -21.75
N LEU A 297 20.06 -5.83 -21.20
CA LEU A 297 19.08 -4.90 -20.61
C LEU A 297 19.67 -4.17 -19.39
N ARG A 298 20.40 -4.89 -18.52
CA ARG A 298 21.02 -4.33 -17.33
C ARG A 298 22.04 -3.23 -17.68
N ARG A 299 22.84 -3.42 -18.73
CA ARG A 299 23.79 -2.39 -19.24
C ARG A 299 23.07 -1.16 -19.78
N GLN A 300 21.85 -1.31 -20.26
CA GLN A 300 20.98 -0.22 -20.72
C GLN A 300 20.20 0.43 -19.56
N GLY A 301 20.42 0.00 -18.31
CA GLY A 301 19.70 0.50 -17.13
C GLY A 301 18.32 -0.12 -16.91
N VAL A 302 17.94 -1.13 -17.70
CA VAL A 302 16.63 -1.80 -17.61
C VAL A 302 16.77 -3.11 -16.84
N ARG A 303 15.89 -3.36 -15.89
CA ARG A 303 15.83 -4.59 -15.11
C ARG A 303 14.79 -5.55 -15.65
N LEU A 304 15.07 -6.86 -15.55
CA LEU A 304 14.14 -7.91 -15.94
C LEU A 304 13.46 -8.46 -14.68
N VAL A 305 12.12 -8.53 -14.70
CA VAL A 305 11.30 -9.00 -13.58
C VAL A 305 10.46 -10.19 -14.02
N SER A 306 10.42 -11.27 -13.22
CA SER A 306 9.65 -12.48 -13.51
C SER A 306 8.34 -12.56 -12.75
N ALA A 307 7.26 -12.94 -13.42
CA ALA A 307 6.04 -13.39 -12.76
C ALA A 307 6.23 -14.77 -12.13
N VAL A 308 5.69 -14.96 -10.93
CA VAL A 308 5.66 -16.25 -10.21
C VAL A 308 4.28 -16.45 -9.61
N GLU A 309 3.64 -17.59 -9.93
CA GLU A 309 2.38 -18.00 -9.32
C GLU A 309 2.63 -19.06 -8.22
N PRO A 310 1.80 -19.10 -7.15
CA PRO A 310 1.93 -20.13 -6.12
C PRO A 310 1.49 -21.52 -6.58
N ALA A 311 0.72 -21.58 -7.67
CA ALA A 311 0.18 -22.81 -8.22
C ALA A 311 1.27 -23.60 -8.95
N VAL A 312 1.67 -24.75 -8.39
CA VAL A 312 2.67 -25.67 -8.96
C VAL A 312 1.95 -26.72 -9.82
N ALA A 313 2.34 -26.84 -11.10
CA ALA A 313 1.78 -27.85 -12.00
C ALA A 313 1.97 -29.27 -11.41
N ALA A 314 0.89 -30.02 -11.30
CA ALA A 314 0.91 -31.38 -10.73
C ALA A 314 1.37 -32.41 -11.79
N VAL A 315 2.56 -32.20 -12.35
CA VAL A 315 3.15 -33.02 -13.41
C VAL A 315 4.31 -33.84 -12.85
N PRO A 316 4.19 -35.18 -12.73
CA PRO A 316 5.32 -36.02 -12.38
C PRO A 316 6.50 -35.84 -13.35
N GLY A 317 7.72 -35.77 -12.83
CA GLY A 317 8.92 -35.45 -13.58
C GLY A 317 9.29 -33.95 -13.58
N SER A 318 8.38 -33.06 -13.22
CA SER A 318 8.70 -31.64 -12.99
C SER A 318 9.51 -31.49 -11.70
N ALA A 319 10.66 -30.82 -11.77
CA ALA A 319 11.60 -30.69 -10.65
C ALA A 319 10.94 -30.10 -9.39
N VAL A 320 10.16 -29.02 -9.58
CA VAL A 320 9.48 -28.30 -8.46
C VAL A 320 8.39 -29.17 -7.84
N TYR A 321 7.58 -29.85 -8.66
CA TYR A 321 6.52 -30.74 -8.18
C TYR A 321 7.08 -31.95 -7.44
N ASP A 322 8.09 -32.62 -8.01
CA ASP A 322 8.68 -33.83 -7.41
C ASP A 322 9.42 -33.51 -6.13
N ALA A 323 10.18 -32.39 -6.09
CA ALA A 323 10.83 -31.93 -4.87
C ALA A 323 9.82 -31.54 -3.78
N GLY A 324 8.76 -30.83 -4.16
CA GLY A 324 7.69 -30.44 -3.25
C GLY A 324 6.92 -31.65 -2.69
N THR A 325 6.65 -32.66 -3.54
CA THR A 325 5.99 -33.91 -3.13
C THR A 325 6.85 -34.69 -2.14
N ARG A 326 8.15 -34.90 -2.44
CA ARG A 326 9.09 -35.54 -1.50
C ARG A 326 9.21 -34.76 -0.19
N GLY A 327 9.18 -33.44 -0.26
CA GLY A 327 9.24 -32.55 0.89
C GLY A 327 7.95 -32.45 1.70
N GLY A 328 6.80 -32.96 1.19
CA GLY A 328 5.50 -32.80 1.84
C GLY A 328 5.13 -31.34 2.06
N VAL A 329 5.33 -30.48 1.03
CA VAL A 329 5.17 -29.04 1.16
C VAL A 329 3.78 -28.53 0.73
N PHE A 330 2.98 -29.38 0.09
CA PHE A 330 1.70 -29.02 -0.47
C PHE A 330 0.56 -29.13 0.56
N VAL A 331 -0.40 -28.23 0.46
CA VAL A 331 -1.58 -28.15 1.32
C VAL A 331 -2.41 -29.43 1.21
N PRO A 332 -2.67 -30.15 2.33
CA PRO A 332 -3.56 -31.30 2.34
C PRO A 332 -5.02 -30.91 2.63
N ASP A 333 -5.94 -31.78 2.30
CA ASP A 333 -7.32 -31.74 2.78
C ASP A 333 -7.43 -32.28 4.24
N ALA A 334 -8.66 -32.36 4.74
CA ALA A 334 -8.91 -32.87 6.09
C ALA A 334 -8.54 -34.36 6.27
N ALA A 335 -8.45 -35.13 5.18
CA ALA A 335 -8.06 -36.55 5.18
C ALA A 335 -6.54 -36.75 5.00
N GLY A 336 -5.78 -35.67 4.82
CA GLY A 336 -4.33 -35.71 4.58
C GLY A 336 -3.94 -35.88 3.10
N THR A 337 -4.90 -35.86 2.18
CA THR A 337 -4.63 -35.94 0.74
C THR A 337 -4.31 -34.54 0.20
N VAL A 338 -3.29 -34.43 -0.65
CA VAL A 338 -2.91 -33.15 -1.26
C VAL A 338 -4.07 -32.55 -2.07
N VAL A 339 -4.45 -31.33 -1.75
CA VAL A 339 -5.49 -30.58 -2.48
C VAL A 339 -5.02 -30.31 -3.90
N ARG A 340 -5.85 -30.66 -4.87
CA ARG A 340 -5.64 -30.35 -6.29
C ARG A 340 -6.61 -29.30 -6.75
N GLY A 341 -6.10 -28.32 -7.49
CA GLY A 341 -6.89 -27.26 -8.12
C GLY A 341 -6.63 -27.16 -9.61
N VAL A 342 -7.16 -26.13 -10.23
CA VAL A 342 -6.88 -25.77 -11.63
C VAL A 342 -6.28 -24.37 -11.68
N GLY A 343 -5.08 -24.26 -12.24
CA GLY A 343 -4.37 -23.02 -12.49
C GLY A 343 -4.18 -22.78 -13.99
N ARG A 344 -3.37 -21.78 -14.35
CA ARG A 344 -3.00 -21.51 -15.75
C ARG A 344 -2.17 -22.65 -16.38
N ALA A 345 -1.46 -23.42 -15.56
CA ALA A 345 -0.70 -24.60 -15.97
C ALA A 345 -1.53 -25.90 -15.96
N GLY A 346 -2.84 -25.83 -15.88
CA GLY A 346 -3.74 -26.99 -15.78
C GLY A 346 -3.95 -27.46 -14.34
N ASN A 347 -3.83 -28.78 -14.07
CA ASN A 347 -3.93 -29.32 -12.72
C ASN A 347 -2.75 -28.87 -11.85
N VAL A 348 -3.04 -28.30 -10.69
CA VAL A 348 -2.04 -27.70 -9.82
C VAL A 348 -2.21 -28.14 -8.36
N VAL A 349 -1.14 -27.95 -7.59
CA VAL A 349 -1.08 -28.06 -6.12
C VAL A 349 -0.52 -26.76 -5.54
N PHE A 350 -0.71 -26.54 -4.26
CA PHE A 350 -0.38 -25.25 -3.62
C PHE A 350 0.54 -25.48 -2.41
N PRO A 351 1.71 -24.82 -2.34
CA PRO A 351 2.58 -24.88 -1.15
C PRO A 351 1.89 -24.26 0.07
N ASP A 352 2.15 -24.81 1.25
CA ASP A 352 1.67 -24.22 2.52
C ASP A 352 2.64 -23.19 3.05
N PHE A 353 2.53 -21.94 2.59
CA PHE A 353 3.39 -20.83 3.03
C PHE A 353 3.21 -20.44 4.50
N THR A 354 2.24 -21.00 5.19
CA THR A 354 2.10 -20.83 6.65
C THR A 354 3.11 -21.66 7.45
N HIS A 355 3.87 -22.55 6.78
CA HIS A 355 4.92 -23.37 7.37
C HIS A 355 6.31 -22.81 7.06
N ALA A 356 7.13 -22.55 8.09
CA ALA A 356 8.48 -21.96 7.92
C ALA A 356 9.39 -22.77 6.99
N ARG A 357 9.37 -24.14 7.07
CA ARG A 357 10.15 -25.01 6.19
C ARG A 357 9.75 -24.86 4.72
N VAL A 358 8.45 -24.68 4.44
CA VAL A 358 7.94 -24.48 3.07
C VAL A 358 8.41 -23.14 2.52
N ARG A 359 8.39 -22.10 3.34
CA ARG A 359 8.93 -20.79 2.94
C ARG A 359 10.43 -20.85 2.63
N ALA A 360 11.21 -21.55 3.44
CA ALA A 360 12.65 -21.73 3.18
C ALA A 360 12.90 -22.49 1.87
N TRP A 361 12.16 -23.58 1.62
CA TRP A 361 12.23 -24.33 0.37
C TRP A 361 11.89 -23.47 -0.84
N TRP A 362 10.76 -22.76 -0.81
CA TRP A 362 10.33 -21.88 -1.91
C TRP A 362 11.31 -20.74 -2.15
N GLY A 363 11.84 -20.14 -1.07
CA GLY A 363 12.86 -19.08 -1.15
C GLY A 363 14.13 -19.53 -1.87
N GLY A 364 14.52 -20.81 -1.74
CA GLY A 364 15.65 -21.39 -2.47
C GLY A 364 15.42 -21.52 -3.98
N LEU A 365 14.17 -21.66 -4.43
CA LEU A 365 13.86 -21.81 -5.87
C LEU A 365 14.19 -20.54 -6.68
N TYR A 366 14.33 -19.38 -6.05
CA TYR A 366 14.72 -18.14 -6.73
C TYR A 366 16.19 -18.12 -7.19
N GLU A 367 17.05 -19.02 -6.67
CA GLU A 367 18.48 -19.05 -7.02
C GLU A 367 18.71 -19.17 -8.53
N GLU A 368 18.05 -20.13 -9.17
CA GLU A 368 18.13 -20.33 -10.62
C GLU A 368 17.64 -19.11 -11.40
N ARG A 369 16.55 -18.49 -10.94
CA ARG A 369 16.00 -17.27 -11.59
C ARG A 369 16.95 -16.09 -11.50
N LEU A 370 17.61 -15.90 -10.36
CA LEU A 370 18.66 -14.90 -10.20
C LEU A 370 19.85 -15.20 -11.14
N GLY A 371 20.26 -16.46 -11.25
CA GLY A 371 21.28 -16.91 -12.19
C GLY A 371 20.93 -16.65 -13.67
N GLN A 372 19.65 -16.59 -14.01
CA GLN A 372 19.15 -16.21 -15.32
C GLN A 372 19.06 -14.69 -15.53
N GLY A 373 19.41 -13.89 -14.51
CA GLY A 373 19.51 -12.44 -14.57
C GLY A 373 18.25 -11.66 -14.22
N PHE A 374 17.23 -12.31 -13.66
CA PHE A 374 16.09 -11.59 -13.10
C PHE A 374 16.51 -10.78 -11.87
N ALA A 375 16.07 -9.52 -11.80
CA ALA A 375 16.39 -8.61 -10.71
C ALA A 375 15.24 -8.49 -9.68
N GLY A 376 14.09 -9.09 -9.94
CA GLY A 376 12.93 -9.03 -9.06
C GLY A 376 11.79 -9.92 -9.52
N PHE A 377 10.78 -10.02 -8.66
CA PHE A 377 9.68 -10.96 -8.85
C PHE A 377 8.34 -10.33 -8.49
N TRP A 378 7.31 -10.66 -9.29
CA TRP A 378 5.93 -10.30 -8.97
C TRP A 378 5.07 -11.55 -8.85
N HIS A 379 4.38 -11.65 -7.72
CA HIS A 379 3.50 -12.76 -7.42
C HIS A 379 2.11 -12.49 -7.96
N ASP A 380 1.60 -13.39 -8.77
CA ASP A 380 0.26 -13.31 -9.32
C ASP A 380 -0.60 -14.48 -8.84
N LEU A 381 -1.91 -14.29 -8.74
CA LEU A 381 -2.88 -15.28 -8.27
C LEU A 381 -2.57 -15.86 -6.87
N ASP A 382 -1.95 -15.08 -6.03
CA ASP A 382 -1.45 -15.47 -4.70
C ASP A 382 -2.46 -15.27 -3.55
N GLU A 383 -3.74 -15.10 -3.85
CA GLU A 383 -4.84 -15.07 -2.87
C GLU A 383 -5.05 -16.36 -2.04
N PRO A 384 -4.78 -17.62 -2.38
CA PRO A 384 -4.43 -18.30 -3.64
C PRO A 384 -5.65 -18.53 -4.56
N THR A 385 -5.44 -18.44 -5.87
CA THR A 385 -6.51 -18.62 -6.84
C THR A 385 -6.49 -20.04 -7.43
N SER A 386 -7.66 -20.72 -7.41
CA SER A 386 -7.96 -21.92 -8.18
C SER A 386 -9.17 -21.64 -9.05
N PHE A 387 -9.07 -21.89 -10.38
CA PHE A 387 -10.18 -21.71 -11.30
C PHE A 387 -11.26 -22.80 -11.19
N THR A 388 -11.01 -23.85 -10.44
CA THR A 388 -12.03 -24.83 -10.07
C THR A 388 -12.80 -24.30 -8.87
N ALA A 389 -14.08 -24.18 -9.01
CA ALA A 389 -14.94 -23.68 -7.95
C ALA A 389 -15.13 -24.74 -6.84
N PHE A 390 -14.54 -24.52 -5.69
CA PHE A 390 -14.93 -25.14 -4.41
C PHE A 390 -15.95 -24.24 -3.68
N GLY A 391 -16.88 -23.64 -4.43
CA GLY A 391 -17.77 -22.58 -3.95
C GLY A 391 -17.19 -21.16 -4.09
N GLU A 392 -15.88 -21.02 -4.07
CA GLU A 392 -15.11 -19.78 -4.30
C GLU A 392 -13.85 -20.15 -5.11
N PRO A 393 -13.27 -19.21 -5.89
CA PRO A 393 -12.09 -19.49 -6.72
C PRO A 393 -10.80 -19.52 -5.89
N THR A 394 -10.76 -20.36 -4.89
CA THR A 394 -9.63 -20.60 -3.98
C THR A 394 -9.62 -22.05 -3.51
N LEU A 395 -8.78 -22.38 -2.55
CA LEU A 395 -8.74 -23.69 -1.92
C LEU A 395 -10.00 -24.01 -1.11
N PRO A 396 -10.33 -25.30 -0.90
CA PRO A 396 -11.43 -25.68 0.00
C PRO A 396 -11.25 -25.07 1.39
N ARG A 397 -12.31 -24.54 1.98
CA ARG A 397 -12.28 -23.95 3.33
C ARG A 397 -11.77 -24.93 4.42
N SER A 398 -11.94 -26.22 4.19
CA SER A 398 -11.49 -27.29 5.08
C SER A 398 -10.04 -27.74 4.84
N ALA A 399 -9.35 -27.21 3.82
CA ALA A 399 -7.94 -27.52 3.58
C ALA A 399 -7.10 -27.15 4.82
N ARG A 400 -6.11 -27.98 5.12
CA ARG A 400 -5.31 -27.87 6.35
C ARG A 400 -4.03 -27.10 6.13
N HIS A 401 -3.71 -26.23 7.06
CA HIS A 401 -2.51 -25.41 7.08
C HIS A 401 -1.76 -25.52 8.41
N ALA A 402 -0.46 -25.35 8.35
CA ALA A 402 0.40 -25.47 9.53
C ALA A 402 0.28 -24.28 10.49
N LEU A 403 0.01 -23.07 9.98
CA LEU A 403 -0.17 -21.83 10.76
C LEU A 403 0.90 -21.67 11.86
N GLU A 404 2.17 -21.69 11.46
CA GLU A 404 3.36 -21.63 12.34
C GLU A 404 3.39 -22.72 13.43
N GLY A 405 2.75 -23.85 13.20
CA GLY A 405 2.67 -24.99 14.14
C GLY A 405 1.42 -25.02 14.99
N GLY A 406 0.57 -24.01 14.96
CA GLY A 406 -0.72 -24.00 15.64
C GLY A 406 -1.78 -24.88 14.99
N GLY A 407 -1.60 -25.16 13.69
CA GLY A 407 -2.57 -25.88 12.88
C GLY A 407 -3.89 -25.13 12.71
N GLY A 408 -4.53 -25.31 11.58
CA GLY A 408 -5.83 -24.70 11.29
C GLY A 408 -6.31 -25.06 9.90
N ASP A 409 -7.29 -24.32 9.41
CA ASP A 409 -7.82 -24.52 8.07
C ASP A 409 -7.73 -23.29 7.19
N HIS A 410 -8.19 -23.42 5.94
CA HIS A 410 -8.07 -22.37 4.95
C HIS A 410 -8.87 -21.11 5.29
N ARG A 411 -9.88 -21.17 6.17
CA ARG A 411 -10.63 -20.00 6.63
C ARG A 411 -9.75 -19.00 7.40
N GLU A 412 -8.72 -19.50 8.10
CA GLU A 412 -7.75 -18.70 8.82
C GLU A 412 -6.51 -18.38 7.96
N ALA A 413 -6.07 -19.33 7.14
CA ALA A 413 -4.85 -19.20 6.35
C ALA A 413 -4.99 -18.33 5.09
N HIS A 414 -6.19 -18.24 4.52
CA HIS A 414 -6.43 -17.61 3.22
C HIS A 414 -5.87 -16.19 3.11
N ASN A 415 -6.27 -15.30 4.00
CA ASN A 415 -5.87 -13.89 3.92
C ASN A 415 -4.37 -13.66 4.20
N VAL A 416 -3.68 -14.61 4.84
CA VAL A 416 -2.24 -14.53 5.15
C VAL A 416 -1.37 -15.37 4.20
N TYR A 417 -1.98 -16.07 3.25
CA TYR A 417 -1.26 -16.94 2.31
C TYR A 417 -0.24 -16.17 1.48
N ALA A 418 -0.67 -15.08 0.84
CA ALA A 418 0.20 -14.20 0.05
C ALA A 418 1.28 -13.53 0.90
N LEU A 419 0.98 -13.15 2.15
CA LEU A 419 1.98 -12.64 3.08
C LEU A 419 3.11 -13.66 3.30
N GLY A 420 2.75 -14.94 3.47
CA GLY A 420 3.72 -16.03 3.60
C GLY A 420 4.58 -16.24 2.35
N MET A 421 3.98 -16.12 1.15
CA MET A 421 4.70 -16.19 -0.13
C MET A 421 5.64 -15.00 -0.32
N ALA A 422 5.18 -13.77 -0.06
CA ALA A 422 6.01 -12.57 -0.14
C ALA A 422 7.21 -12.63 0.84
N ARG A 423 6.96 -13.11 2.07
CA ARG A 423 8.01 -13.35 3.06
C ARG A 423 9.04 -14.36 2.57
N SER A 424 8.59 -15.47 1.98
CA SER A 424 9.45 -16.51 1.42
C SER A 424 10.38 -15.96 0.34
N ALA A 425 9.84 -15.18 -0.60
CA ALA A 425 10.63 -14.55 -1.64
C ALA A 425 11.63 -13.53 -1.08
N TYR A 426 11.17 -12.63 -0.21
CA TYR A 426 12.03 -11.58 0.35
C TYR A 426 13.20 -12.16 1.17
N GLU A 427 12.92 -13.13 2.06
CA GLU A 427 13.93 -13.78 2.89
C GLU A 427 14.90 -14.61 2.02
N GLY A 428 14.38 -15.32 1.02
CA GLY A 428 15.18 -16.10 0.07
C GLY A 428 16.11 -15.22 -0.77
N LEU A 429 15.58 -14.17 -1.40
CA LEU A 429 16.36 -13.23 -2.20
C LEU A 429 17.45 -12.52 -1.37
N ARG A 430 17.11 -12.11 -0.15
CA ARG A 430 18.07 -11.49 0.76
C ARG A 430 19.20 -12.43 1.16
N ALA A 431 18.92 -13.73 1.29
CA ALA A 431 19.94 -14.73 1.58
C ALA A 431 20.82 -15.05 0.37
N LEU A 432 20.23 -15.10 -0.83
CA LEU A 432 20.92 -15.40 -2.09
C LEU A 432 21.76 -14.23 -2.60
N THR A 433 21.25 -12.99 -2.44
CA THR A 433 21.93 -11.75 -2.89
C THR A 433 22.01 -10.73 -1.74
N PRO A 434 22.83 -10.97 -0.70
CA PRO A 434 22.84 -10.16 0.53
C PRO A 434 23.28 -8.70 0.32
N GLY A 435 23.95 -8.40 -0.81
CA GLY A 435 24.37 -7.03 -1.18
C GLY A 435 23.27 -6.17 -1.81
N GLU A 436 22.19 -6.77 -2.26
CA GLU A 436 21.13 -6.10 -3.02
C GLU A 436 19.80 -6.05 -2.23
N ARG A 437 18.99 -5.04 -2.50
CA ARG A 437 17.63 -4.95 -1.94
C ARG A 437 16.69 -5.81 -2.78
N PRO A 438 15.95 -6.76 -2.18
CA PRO A 438 14.95 -7.54 -2.90
C PRO A 438 13.85 -6.66 -3.49
N PHE A 439 13.44 -6.96 -4.71
CA PHE A 439 12.21 -6.44 -5.29
C PHE A 439 11.16 -7.56 -5.35
N VAL A 440 10.14 -7.43 -4.51
CA VAL A 440 8.98 -8.32 -4.46
C VAL A 440 7.72 -7.47 -4.59
N LEU A 441 6.88 -7.83 -5.54
CA LEU A 441 5.58 -7.20 -5.76
C LEU A 441 4.51 -8.29 -5.67
N SER A 442 3.61 -8.19 -4.70
CA SER A 442 2.57 -9.18 -4.43
C SER A 442 1.21 -8.67 -4.88
N ARG A 443 0.40 -9.51 -5.52
CA ARG A 443 -0.97 -9.16 -5.91
C ARG A 443 -1.87 -9.06 -4.69
N SER A 444 -1.76 -10.02 -3.79
CA SER A 444 -2.51 -10.10 -2.55
C SER A 444 -1.60 -9.86 -1.34
N GLY A 445 -2.17 -9.86 -0.15
CA GLY A 445 -1.41 -9.62 1.07
C GLY A 445 -2.28 -9.42 2.30
N TRP A 446 -1.59 -9.13 3.41
CA TRP A 446 -2.18 -8.91 4.72
C TRP A 446 -1.39 -7.83 5.49
N ALA A 447 -1.88 -7.42 6.66
CA ALA A 447 -1.13 -6.55 7.57
C ALA A 447 0.27 -7.12 7.84
N GLY A 448 1.30 -6.34 7.56
CA GLY A 448 2.71 -6.79 7.61
C GLY A 448 3.34 -7.04 6.24
N LEU A 449 2.60 -6.99 5.14
CA LEU A 449 3.12 -7.14 3.77
C LEU A 449 4.26 -6.14 3.47
N GLN A 450 4.17 -4.93 4.00
CA GLN A 450 5.18 -3.88 3.81
C GLN A 450 6.59 -4.31 4.19
N ARG A 451 6.77 -5.28 5.08
CA ARG A 451 8.10 -5.82 5.47
C ARG A 451 8.81 -6.51 4.32
N TYR A 452 8.07 -7.01 3.35
CA TYR A 452 8.56 -7.93 2.32
C TYR A 452 8.42 -7.39 0.91
N GLY A 453 7.68 -6.31 0.70
CA GLY A 453 7.52 -5.72 -0.62
C GLY A 453 6.34 -4.78 -0.73
N GLY A 454 5.89 -4.59 -1.97
CA GLY A 454 4.75 -3.76 -2.33
C GLY A 454 3.63 -4.55 -2.97
N THR A 455 2.61 -3.82 -3.46
CA THR A 455 1.48 -4.40 -4.19
C THR A 455 0.99 -3.46 -5.29
N TRP A 456 0.44 -4.03 -6.38
CA TRP A 456 -0.35 -3.27 -7.35
C TRP A 456 -1.87 -3.42 -7.11
N SER A 457 -2.24 -4.12 -6.03
CA SER A 457 -3.61 -4.38 -5.59
C SER A 457 -4.55 -5.01 -6.64
N GLY A 458 -4.01 -5.87 -7.51
CA GLY A 458 -4.77 -6.70 -8.44
C GLY A 458 -5.31 -5.98 -9.68
N GLU A 459 -6.18 -6.67 -10.41
CA GLU A 459 -6.70 -6.23 -11.68
C GLU A 459 -7.69 -5.06 -11.57
N VAL A 460 -7.64 -4.18 -12.57
CA VAL A 460 -8.54 -3.04 -12.72
C VAL A 460 -9.07 -3.03 -14.15
N VAL A 461 -10.38 -2.89 -14.30
CA VAL A 461 -11.02 -2.77 -15.61
C VAL A 461 -10.69 -1.41 -16.23
N ALA A 462 -10.35 -1.39 -17.52
CA ALA A 462 -10.11 -0.18 -18.29
C ALA A 462 -11.37 0.70 -18.30
N GLY A 463 -11.27 1.91 -17.73
CA GLY A 463 -12.38 2.84 -17.62
C GLY A 463 -12.13 3.94 -16.60
N TRP A 464 -12.91 5.01 -16.66
CA TRP A 464 -12.81 6.13 -15.72
C TRP A 464 -13.11 5.73 -14.27
N ALA A 465 -13.93 4.71 -14.06
CA ALA A 465 -14.15 4.11 -12.73
C ALA A 465 -12.88 3.40 -12.24
N GLY A 466 -12.19 2.66 -13.13
CA GLY A 466 -10.90 2.02 -12.85
C GLY A 466 -9.83 3.04 -12.47
N LEU A 467 -9.72 4.13 -13.21
CA LEU A 467 -8.80 5.23 -12.89
C LEU A 467 -9.06 5.81 -11.48
N ARG A 468 -10.33 6.06 -11.12
CA ARG A 468 -10.69 6.53 -9.78
C ARG A 468 -10.38 5.50 -8.70
N SER A 469 -10.70 4.23 -8.96
CA SER A 469 -10.43 3.14 -8.01
C SER A 469 -8.93 2.93 -7.77
N SER A 470 -8.08 3.20 -8.76
CA SER A 470 -6.63 3.15 -8.62
C SER A 470 -6.12 4.11 -7.54
N LEU A 471 -6.58 5.36 -7.57
CA LEU A 471 -6.23 6.33 -6.53
C LEU A 471 -6.76 5.91 -5.15
N ALA A 472 -8.00 5.44 -5.10
CA ALA A 472 -8.62 4.97 -3.86
C ALA A 472 -7.84 3.83 -3.21
N ARG A 473 -7.44 2.83 -3.99
CA ARG A 473 -6.66 1.66 -3.54
C ARG A 473 -5.30 2.07 -2.98
N VAL A 474 -4.56 2.91 -3.68
CA VAL A 474 -3.23 3.36 -3.25
C VAL A 474 -3.32 4.16 -1.94
N MET A 475 -4.29 5.07 -1.81
CA MET A 475 -4.49 5.80 -0.56
C MET A 475 -4.92 4.88 0.59
N GLY A 476 -5.85 3.95 0.36
CA GLY A 476 -6.30 2.99 1.36
C GLY A 476 -5.18 2.09 1.86
N LEU A 477 -4.36 1.54 0.97
CA LEU A 477 -3.20 0.72 1.30
C LEU A 477 -2.14 1.51 2.09
N GLY A 478 -1.86 2.75 1.68
CA GLY A 478 -0.95 3.63 2.41
C GLY A 478 -1.39 3.87 3.85
N LEU A 479 -2.69 4.11 4.08
CA LEU A 479 -3.28 4.27 5.41
C LEU A 479 -3.33 2.96 6.23
N CYS A 480 -3.20 1.80 5.57
CA CYS A 480 -3.02 0.50 6.21
C CYS A 480 -1.55 0.11 6.43
N GLY A 481 -0.60 1.00 6.09
CA GLY A 481 0.84 0.79 6.31
C GLY A 481 1.57 0.11 5.16
N VAL A 482 0.98 0.02 3.96
CA VAL A 482 1.62 -0.47 2.73
C VAL A 482 1.93 0.73 1.81
N PRO A 483 3.05 1.43 2.04
CA PRO A 483 3.36 2.68 1.36
C PRO A 483 3.79 2.50 -0.10
N TYR A 484 4.36 1.35 -0.47
CA TYR A 484 4.78 1.04 -1.83
C TYR A 484 3.68 0.27 -2.56
N SER A 485 2.84 1.01 -3.25
CA SER A 485 1.73 0.46 -4.02
C SER A 485 1.45 1.27 -5.29
N GLY A 486 0.73 0.68 -6.22
CA GLY A 486 0.38 1.33 -7.47
C GLY A 486 -0.75 0.62 -8.21
N THR A 487 -0.83 0.85 -9.50
CA THR A 487 -1.87 0.29 -10.36
C THR A 487 -1.35 0.10 -11.77
N ASP A 488 -1.98 -0.79 -12.51
CA ASP A 488 -1.71 -0.99 -13.94
C ASP A 488 -2.34 0.12 -14.77
N VAL A 489 -1.50 0.91 -15.45
CA VAL A 489 -1.95 1.99 -16.35
C VAL A 489 -2.65 1.38 -17.56
N GLY A 490 -3.84 1.86 -17.85
CA GLY A 490 -4.67 1.35 -18.94
C GLY A 490 -5.64 0.26 -18.52
N GLY A 491 -5.42 -0.32 -17.32
CA GLY A 491 -6.18 -1.48 -16.82
C GLY A 491 -5.69 -2.80 -17.40
N SER A 492 -5.99 -3.90 -16.71
CA SER A 492 -5.65 -5.27 -17.13
C SER A 492 -6.74 -5.93 -17.99
N GLU A 493 -7.98 -5.42 -17.91
CA GLU A 493 -9.14 -5.89 -18.68
C GLU A 493 -9.75 -4.75 -19.49
N GLY A 494 -10.07 -5.01 -20.76
CA GLY A 494 -10.65 -4.04 -21.69
C GLY A 494 -9.58 -3.19 -22.38
N THR A 495 -10.03 -2.17 -23.10
CA THR A 495 -9.17 -1.25 -23.87
C THR A 495 -9.40 0.18 -23.41
N ALA A 496 -8.35 0.86 -23.00
CA ALA A 496 -8.41 2.27 -22.65
C ALA A 496 -8.38 3.15 -23.91
N SER A 497 -9.19 4.21 -23.93
CA SER A 497 -9.03 5.26 -24.95
C SER A 497 -7.70 5.98 -24.75
N PRO A 498 -7.13 6.63 -25.78
CA PRO A 498 -5.88 7.41 -25.64
C PRO A 498 -5.97 8.46 -24.53
N GLU A 499 -7.08 9.17 -24.41
CA GLU A 499 -7.29 10.14 -23.33
C GLU A 499 -7.23 9.48 -21.95
N LEU A 500 -8.00 8.42 -21.75
CA LEU A 500 -8.03 7.67 -20.47
C LEU A 500 -6.65 7.13 -20.11
N TYR A 501 -5.94 6.54 -21.09
CA TYR A 501 -4.60 6.00 -20.86
C TYR A 501 -3.63 7.09 -20.43
N LEU A 502 -3.63 8.25 -21.12
CA LEU A 502 -2.75 9.37 -20.76
C LEU A 502 -3.07 9.96 -19.38
N ARG A 503 -4.35 10.13 -19.04
CA ARG A 503 -4.77 10.59 -17.70
C ARG A 503 -4.36 9.61 -16.60
N TRP A 504 -4.41 8.31 -16.92
CA TRP A 504 -3.95 7.28 -15.99
C TRP A 504 -2.42 7.29 -15.84
N LEU A 505 -1.69 7.44 -16.93
CA LEU A 505 -0.25 7.60 -16.91
C LEU A 505 0.19 8.83 -16.09
N GLN A 506 -0.51 9.96 -16.25
CA GLN A 506 -0.29 11.18 -15.48
C GLN A 506 -0.51 10.94 -13.97
N LEU A 507 -1.55 10.23 -13.58
CA LEU A 507 -1.75 9.82 -12.18
C LEU A 507 -0.63 8.92 -11.72
N ALA A 508 -0.35 7.83 -12.43
CA ALA A 508 0.60 6.80 -12.04
C ALA A 508 2.04 7.33 -11.92
N ALA A 509 2.41 8.36 -12.70
CA ALA A 509 3.71 9.02 -12.57
C ALA A 509 3.92 9.70 -11.21
N HIS A 510 2.86 9.92 -10.43
CA HIS A 510 2.89 10.47 -9.08
C HIS A 510 2.54 9.43 -7.99
N LEU A 511 2.42 8.15 -8.37
CA LEU A 511 2.25 7.03 -7.42
C LEU A 511 3.59 6.32 -7.16
N PRO A 512 3.74 5.61 -6.04
CA PRO A 512 4.98 4.90 -5.72
C PRO A 512 5.40 3.90 -6.80
N LEU A 513 4.47 3.04 -7.26
CA LEU A 513 4.68 2.13 -8.38
C LEU A 513 4.05 2.71 -9.64
N LEU A 514 4.86 2.92 -10.67
CA LEU A 514 4.43 3.28 -12.03
C LEU A 514 4.64 2.07 -12.94
N ARG A 515 3.56 1.40 -13.29
CA ARG A 515 3.58 0.22 -14.15
C ARG A 515 2.56 0.37 -15.30
N THR A 516 3.05 0.42 -16.54
CA THR A 516 2.19 0.32 -17.72
C THR A 516 1.91 -1.15 -18.02
N HIS A 517 0.68 -1.49 -18.30
CA HIS A 517 0.25 -2.86 -18.55
C HIS A 517 -0.62 -2.93 -19.80
N ALA A 518 -0.37 -3.90 -20.65
CA ALA A 518 -1.25 -4.26 -21.74
C ALA A 518 -1.76 -5.69 -21.54
N GLY A 519 -3.07 -5.82 -21.38
CA GLY A 519 -3.75 -7.11 -21.35
C GLY A 519 -3.74 -7.81 -22.72
N PRO A 520 -4.05 -9.11 -22.80
CA PRO A 520 -3.95 -9.90 -24.04
C PRO A 520 -4.79 -9.38 -25.21
N ARG A 521 -5.79 -8.53 -24.95
CA ARG A 521 -6.72 -7.96 -25.95
C ARG A 521 -6.59 -6.44 -26.10
N ALA A 522 -5.66 -5.79 -25.38
CA ALA A 522 -5.59 -4.34 -25.29
C ALA A 522 -4.53 -3.71 -26.20
N GLY A 523 -3.96 -4.46 -27.16
CA GLY A 523 -2.77 -4.04 -27.89
C GLY A 523 -1.51 -4.27 -27.07
N HIS A 524 -0.45 -3.55 -27.36
CA HIS A 524 0.83 -3.72 -26.68
C HIS A 524 1.07 -2.69 -25.56
N GLY A 525 0.34 -1.55 -25.59
CA GLY A 525 0.37 -0.52 -24.54
C GLY A 525 1.60 0.39 -24.56
N GLU A 526 2.41 0.31 -25.60
CA GLU A 526 3.53 1.22 -25.77
C GLU A 526 3.04 2.60 -26.24
N PRO A 527 3.64 3.70 -25.74
CA PRO A 527 3.15 5.06 -26.02
C PRO A 527 3.07 5.44 -27.49
N TRP A 528 3.89 4.85 -28.35
CA TRP A 528 3.88 5.15 -29.80
C TRP A 528 2.72 4.51 -30.56
N GLU A 529 2.04 3.53 -30.03
CA GLU A 529 0.88 2.91 -30.63
C GLU A 529 -0.34 3.85 -30.67
N PHE A 530 -0.37 4.82 -29.76
CA PHE A 530 -1.45 5.83 -29.67
C PHE A 530 -1.22 7.05 -30.57
N GLY A 531 -0.13 7.07 -31.37
CA GLY A 531 0.20 8.17 -32.28
C GLY A 531 1.22 9.18 -31.73
N ALA A 532 1.69 10.07 -32.60
CA ALA A 532 2.81 10.98 -32.32
C ALA A 532 2.48 12.01 -31.23
N GLU A 533 1.29 12.57 -31.22
CA GLU A 533 0.85 13.55 -30.21
C GLU A 533 0.80 12.91 -28.82
N PHE A 534 0.19 11.72 -28.72
CA PHE A 534 0.16 10.97 -27.48
C PHE A 534 1.57 10.66 -26.99
N LEU A 535 2.45 10.16 -27.86
CA LEU A 535 3.85 9.87 -27.55
C LEU A 535 4.57 11.08 -26.98
N ALA A 536 4.35 12.27 -27.57
CA ALA A 536 4.96 13.50 -27.06
C ALA A 536 4.53 13.79 -25.62
N HIS A 537 3.23 13.68 -25.30
CA HIS A 537 2.70 13.88 -23.96
C HIS A 537 3.18 12.80 -22.97
N ALA A 538 3.14 11.53 -23.35
CA ALA A 538 3.59 10.42 -22.52
C ALA A 538 5.08 10.56 -22.16
N ARG A 539 5.92 10.97 -23.12
CA ARG A 539 7.33 11.23 -22.89
C ARG A 539 7.53 12.32 -21.83
N VAL A 540 6.81 13.44 -21.91
CA VAL A 540 6.90 14.50 -20.89
C VAL A 540 6.57 13.98 -19.51
N VAL A 541 5.51 13.18 -19.37
CA VAL A 541 5.08 12.57 -18.09
C VAL A 541 6.15 11.64 -17.54
N LEU A 542 6.74 10.79 -18.38
CA LEU A 542 7.74 9.80 -17.93
C LEU A 542 9.11 10.44 -17.66
N VAL A 543 9.48 11.49 -18.38
CA VAL A 543 10.69 12.29 -18.08
C VAL A 543 10.51 13.01 -16.75
N GLU A 544 9.34 13.56 -16.46
CA GLU A 544 9.05 14.17 -15.15
C GLU A 544 9.11 13.15 -14.01
N ARG A 545 8.60 11.93 -14.21
CA ARG A 545 8.80 10.83 -13.24
C ARG A 545 10.27 10.57 -12.95
N ARG A 546 11.10 10.50 -13.98
CA ARG A 546 12.57 10.29 -13.84
C ARG A 546 13.23 11.49 -13.14
N ARG A 547 12.78 12.71 -13.42
CA ARG A 547 13.24 13.92 -12.73
C ARG A 547 12.94 13.88 -11.22
N LEU A 548 11.76 13.43 -10.84
CA LEU A 548 11.32 13.31 -9.45
C LEU A 548 11.83 12.05 -8.73
N LEU A 549 12.60 11.18 -9.37
CA LEU A 549 13.06 9.93 -8.77
C LEU A 549 13.80 10.12 -7.43
N PRO A 550 14.70 11.13 -7.26
CA PRO A 550 15.36 11.38 -5.97
C PRO A 550 14.34 11.71 -4.85
N TYR A 551 13.24 12.39 -5.19
CA TYR A 551 12.17 12.64 -4.23
C TYR A 551 11.44 11.36 -3.83
N PHE A 552 11.16 10.46 -4.78
CA PHE A 552 10.58 9.15 -4.47
C PHE A 552 11.51 8.29 -3.61
N VAL A 553 12.81 8.31 -3.87
CA VAL A 553 13.82 7.63 -3.02
C VAL A 553 13.79 8.21 -1.60
N THR A 554 13.74 9.54 -1.46
CA THR A 554 13.59 10.20 -0.16
C THR A 554 12.31 9.75 0.56
N LEU A 555 11.17 9.71 -0.15
CA LEU A 555 9.91 9.25 0.43
C LEU A 555 9.95 7.77 0.84
N ALA A 556 10.68 6.91 0.13
CA ALA A 556 10.87 5.50 0.50
C ALA A 556 11.63 5.38 1.82
N HIS A 557 12.72 6.12 1.99
CA HIS A 557 13.47 6.14 3.25
C HIS A 557 12.65 6.72 4.41
N LEU A 558 11.88 7.78 4.16
CA LEU A 558 10.97 8.35 5.16
C LEU A 558 9.87 7.35 5.56
N ALA A 559 9.28 6.64 4.59
CA ALA A 559 8.30 5.60 4.86
C ALA A 559 8.88 4.48 5.74
N ARG A 560 10.11 4.03 5.45
CA ARG A 560 10.82 3.04 6.26
C ARG A 560 11.03 3.50 7.70
N ARG A 561 11.37 4.77 7.92
CA ARG A 561 11.63 5.32 9.27
C ARG A 561 10.39 5.70 10.05
N THR A 562 9.32 6.08 9.36
CA THR A 562 8.14 6.69 10.01
C THR A 562 6.83 5.95 9.76
N GLY A 563 6.78 5.00 8.83
CA GLY A 563 5.55 4.37 8.36
C GLY A 563 4.66 5.30 7.50
N ALA A 564 5.05 6.56 7.28
CA ALA A 564 4.23 7.50 6.53
C ALA A 564 4.19 7.13 5.03
N PRO A 565 3.02 7.08 4.39
CA PRO A 565 2.91 6.73 2.98
C PRO A 565 3.42 7.85 2.07
N PHE A 566 3.76 7.49 0.83
CA PHE A 566 4.11 8.46 -0.23
C PHE A 566 2.89 9.31 -0.60
N VAL A 567 1.76 8.63 -0.83
CA VAL A 567 0.48 9.21 -1.22
C VAL A 567 -0.37 9.40 0.03
N ARG A 568 -0.71 10.66 0.33
CA ARG A 568 -1.40 11.04 1.56
C ARG A 568 -2.70 11.78 1.23
N PRO A 569 -3.79 11.52 1.97
CA PRO A 569 -5.00 12.34 1.84
C PRO A 569 -4.72 13.83 2.14
N LEU A 570 -5.51 14.74 1.58
CA LEU A 570 -5.31 16.18 1.81
C LEU A 570 -5.45 16.58 3.28
N TRP A 571 -6.22 15.84 4.07
CA TRP A 571 -6.38 16.07 5.51
C TRP A 571 -5.18 15.59 6.37
N TRP A 572 -4.15 14.98 5.78
CA TRP A 572 -3.00 14.41 6.49
C TRP A 572 -2.36 15.35 7.51
N SER A 573 -2.17 16.60 7.15
CA SER A 573 -1.54 17.62 8.00
C SER A 573 -2.55 18.53 8.72
N ALA A 574 -3.84 18.39 8.42
CA ALA A 574 -4.93 19.17 9.00
C ALA A 574 -6.19 18.27 9.13
N PRO A 575 -6.12 17.22 9.97
CA PRO A 575 -7.22 16.28 10.12
C PRO A 575 -8.49 16.89 10.71
N GLU A 576 -8.40 18.06 11.36
CA GLU A 576 -9.51 18.87 11.85
C GLU A 576 -10.27 19.59 10.73
N ASP A 577 -9.68 19.78 9.54
CA ASP A 577 -10.39 20.41 8.40
C ASP A 577 -11.35 19.41 7.76
N ARG A 578 -12.62 19.54 8.14
CA ARG A 578 -13.72 18.65 7.67
C ARG A 578 -13.86 18.66 6.16
N ALA A 579 -13.59 19.79 5.50
CA ALA A 579 -13.69 19.88 4.04
C ALA A 579 -12.58 19.11 3.32
N LEU A 580 -11.42 18.95 3.94
CA LEU A 580 -10.34 18.11 3.42
C LEU A 580 -10.63 16.62 3.60
N ARG A 581 -11.36 16.21 4.66
CA ARG A 581 -11.79 14.82 4.87
C ARG A 581 -12.75 14.33 3.77
N GLU A 582 -13.46 15.25 3.11
CA GLU A 582 -14.37 14.95 2.00
C GLU A 582 -13.67 14.91 0.63
N CYS A 583 -12.37 15.26 0.56
CA CYS A 583 -11.63 15.32 -0.69
C CYS A 583 -11.06 13.95 -1.05
N GLU A 584 -11.59 13.34 -2.13
CA GLU A 584 -11.23 11.99 -2.57
C GLU A 584 -10.52 11.98 -3.94
N ASP A 585 -10.32 13.15 -4.55
CA ASP A 585 -9.93 13.30 -5.95
C ASP A 585 -8.60 14.07 -6.13
N ALA A 586 -7.89 14.30 -5.03
CA ALA A 586 -6.55 14.86 -4.98
C ALA A 586 -5.79 14.31 -3.76
N PHE A 587 -4.48 14.38 -3.79
CA PHE A 587 -3.62 13.86 -2.72
C PHE A 587 -2.34 14.68 -2.56
N LEU A 588 -1.68 14.49 -1.43
CA LEU A 588 -0.33 14.97 -1.21
C LEU A 588 0.66 13.87 -1.57
N LEU A 589 1.66 14.18 -2.37
CA LEU A 589 2.85 13.35 -2.57
C LEU A 589 3.93 13.83 -1.60
N GLY A 590 4.14 13.07 -0.53
CA GLY A 590 4.90 13.52 0.63
C GLY A 590 4.29 14.77 1.26
N ASP A 591 5.15 15.68 1.73
CA ASP A 591 4.74 16.95 2.33
C ASP A 591 4.84 18.15 1.36
N CYS A 592 5.48 17.95 0.21
CA CYS A 592 5.90 19.02 -0.68
C CYS A 592 4.96 19.28 -1.86
N LEU A 593 4.32 18.26 -2.39
CA LEU A 593 3.53 18.34 -3.61
C LEU A 593 2.06 17.95 -3.35
N LEU A 594 1.13 18.70 -3.97
CA LEU A 594 -0.28 18.34 -4.08
C LEU A 594 -0.58 18.01 -5.54
N VAL A 595 -1.13 16.82 -5.77
CA VAL A 595 -1.46 16.30 -7.11
C VAL A 595 -2.97 16.21 -7.27
N ALA A 596 -3.50 16.79 -8.34
CA ALA A 596 -4.93 16.83 -8.62
C ALA A 596 -5.23 16.21 -9.99
N PRO A 597 -5.33 14.87 -10.10
CA PRO A 597 -5.55 14.20 -11.37
C PRO A 597 -6.91 14.54 -11.98
N VAL A 598 -6.99 14.46 -13.31
CA VAL A 598 -8.25 14.54 -14.04
C VAL A 598 -8.87 13.14 -14.07
N LEU A 599 -10.05 13.00 -13.46
CA LEU A 599 -10.71 11.71 -13.21
C LEU A 599 -12.03 11.52 -13.98
N ARG A 600 -12.25 12.31 -15.05
CA ARG A 600 -13.45 12.26 -15.91
C ARG A 600 -13.10 12.63 -17.34
N PRO A 601 -13.85 12.12 -18.33
CA PRO A 601 -13.56 12.36 -19.73
C PRO A 601 -13.79 13.83 -20.12
N GLY A 602 -13.03 14.29 -21.13
CA GLY A 602 -13.20 15.58 -21.79
C GLY A 602 -12.99 16.80 -20.91
N ALA A 603 -12.40 16.64 -19.71
CA ALA A 603 -12.19 17.76 -18.81
C ALA A 603 -10.84 18.44 -19.10
N ASP A 604 -10.89 19.73 -19.45
CA ASP A 604 -9.76 20.62 -19.68
C ASP A 604 -9.50 21.58 -18.50
N ARG A 605 -10.34 21.55 -17.48
CA ARG A 605 -10.24 22.34 -16.24
C ARG A 605 -10.47 21.47 -15.03
N ARG A 606 -9.79 21.81 -13.93
CA ARG A 606 -9.83 21.08 -12.67
C ARG A 606 -10.09 22.01 -11.49
N ALA A 607 -11.15 21.73 -10.72
CA ALA A 607 -11.38 22.38 -9.44
C ALA A 607 -10.55 21.64 -8.37
N VAL A 608 -9.68 22.34 -7.67
CA VAL A 608 -8.76 21.79 -6.66
C VAL A 608 -9.02 22.48 -5.32
N ARG A 609 -9.13 21.70 -4.26
CA ARG A 609 -9.13 22.20 -2.89
C ARG A 609 -7.70 22.27 -2.38
N LEU A 610 -7.26 23.46 -2.04
CA LEU A 610 -5.94 23.71 -1.46
C LEU A 610 -6.06 23.74 0.08
N PRO A 611 -5.22 22.96 0.79
CA PRO A 611 -5.07 23.09 2.24
C PRO A 611 -4.50 24.45 2.62
N ARG A 612 -4.58 24.82 3.91
CA ARG A 612 -4.03 26.07 4.45
C ARG A 612 -2.55 26.25 4.07
N GLY A 613 -2.19 27.44 3.64
CA GLY A 613 -0.85 27.85 3.24
C GLY A 613 -0.78 28.32 1.78
N ARG A 614 0.42 28.74 1.36
CA ARG A 614 0.68 29.14 -0.02
C ARG A 614 1.12 27.94 -0.84
N TRP A 615 0.57 27.85 -2.05
CA TRP A 615 0.83 26.81 -3.03
C TRP A 615 1.18 27.41 -4.37
N TYR A 616 2.14 26.86 -5.09
CA TYR A 616 2.53 27.28 -6.42
C TYR A 616 2.14 26.19 -7.43
N ASP A 617 1.45 26.56 -8.48
CA ASP A 617 1.30 25.70 -9.65
C ASP A 617 2.66 25.47 -10.29
N VAL A 618 3.09 24.20 -10.39
CA VAL A 618 4.46 23.89 -10.81
C VAL A 618 4.79 24.25 -12.25
N VAL A 619 3.78 24.44 -13.11
CA VAL A 619 3.96 24.79 -14.52
C VAL A 619 3.95 26.29 -14.72
N THR A 620 2.99 27.00 -14.12
CA THR A 620 2.79 28.44 -14.33
C THR A 620 3.50 29.31 -13.30
N GLU A 621 4.01 28.72 -12.22
CA GLU A 621 4.56 29.38 -11.02
C GLU A 621 3.59 30.36 -10.34
N ARG A 622 2.31 30.32 -10.72
CA ARG A 622 1.28 31.15 -10.09
C ARG A 622 1.04 30.68 -8.65
N ALA A 623 1.06 31.66 -7.75
CA ALA A 623 0.79 31.42 -6.33
C ALA A 623 -0.72 31.47 -6.04
N TYR A 624 -1.14 30.59 -5.12
CA TYR A 624 -2.49 30.51 -4.56
C TYR A 624 -2.42 30.43 -3.05
N GLU A 625 -3.35 31.09 -2.37
CA GLU A 625 -3.47 31.00 -0.91
C GLU A 625 -4.59 30.03 -0.52
N GLY A 626 -4.29 29.08 0.35
CA GLY A 626 -5.26 28.19 0.98
C GLY A 626 -5.55 28.59 2.44
N PRO A 627 -6.72 28.17 3.01
CA PRO A 627 -7.66 27.22 2.42
C PRO A 627 -8.52 27.86 1.31
N ALA A 628 -8.57 27.22 0.15
CA ALA A 628 -9.33 27.72 -1.00
C ALA A 628 -9.77 26.58 -1.93
N ARG A 629 -10.76 26.87 -2.76
CA ARG A 629 -11.09 26.05 -3.92
C ARG A 629 -10.78 26.86 -5.18
N VAL A 630 -9.80 26.39 -5.94
CA VAL A 630 -9.34 27.05 -7.16
C VAL A 630 -9.70 26.22 -8.38
N VAL A 631 -9.91 26.88 -9.52
CA VAL A 631 -10.10 26.22 -10.81
C VAL A 631 -8.89 26.51 -11.67
N VAL A 632 -8.23 25.48 -12.15
CA VAL A 632 -7.04 25.60 -13.00
C VAL A 632 -7.23 24.87 -14.32
N ASP A 633 -6.48 25.29 -15.33
CA ASP A 633 -6.47 24.62 -16.61
C ASP A 633 -5.77 23.28 -16.51
N ALA A 634 -6.36 22.26 -17.11
CA ALA A 634 -5.88 20.89 -17.12
C ALA A 634 -6.02 20.27 -18.53
N PRO A 635 -5.43 20.89 -19.57
CA PRO A 635 -5.45 20.34 -20.91
C PRO A 635 -4.87 18.92 -20.90
N LEU A 636 -5.08 18.15 -21.96
CA LEU A 636 -4.66 16.74 -22.04
C LEU A 636 -3.17 16.54 -21.75
N ALA A 637 -2.32 17.48 -22.16
CA ALA A 637 -0.89 17.48 -21.92
C ALA A 637 -0.46 17.67 -20.45
N ARG A 638 -1.41 17.96 -19.52
CA ARG A 638 -1.07 18.43 -18.18
C ARG A 638 -1.92 17.78 -17.09
N ILE A 639 -1.26 17.37 -16.02
CA ILE A 639 -1.86 17.11 -14.70
C ILE A 639 -1.56 18.30 -13.78
N PRO A 640 -2.56 18.92 -13.11
CA PRO A 640 -2.31 19.96 -12.13
C PRO A 640 -1.53 19.40 -10.92
N VAL A 641 -0.38 20.01 -10.66
CA VAL A 641 0.47 19.75 -9.49
C VAL A 641 0.82 21.09 -8.85
N PHE A 642 0.78 21.13 -7.52
CA PHE A 642 1.11 22.33 -6.75
C PHE A 642 2.22 22.02 -5.77
N ALA A 643 3.24 22.86 -5.75
CA ALA A 643 4.29 22.80 -4.76
C ALA A 643 3.98 23.71 -3.57
N ARG A 644 4.23 23.23 -2.37
CA ARG A 644 4.07 23.99 -1.13
C ARG A 644 5.13 25.10 -1.04
N ALA A 645 4.75 26.30 -0.65
CA ALA A 645 5.71 27.38 -0.43
C ALA A 645 6.76 26.99 0.62
N GLY A 646 8.02 27.21 0.30
CA GLY A 646 9.16 26.83 1.11
C GLY A 646 9.64 25.39 0.93
N ALA A 647 8.95 24.57 0.14
CA ALA A 647 9.38 23.19 -0.09
C ALA A 647 10.78 23.11 -0.72
N VAL A 648 11.57 22.16 -0.25
CA VAL A 648 12.87 21.76 -0.82
C VAL A 648 12.72 20.33 -1.32
N ILE A 649 12.84 20.13 -2.62
CA ILE A 649 12.55 18.87 -3.31
C ILE A 649 13.79 18.41 -4.05
N PRO A 650 14.36 17.24 -3.72
CA PRO A 650 15.47 16.69 -4.50
C PRO A 650 14.95 16.20 -5.85
N VAL A 651 15.64 16.61 -6.91
CA VAL A 651 15.30 16.25 -8.30
C VAL A 651 16.56 15.90 -9.08
N ARG A 652 16.42 15.37 -10.27
CA ARG A 652 17.50 15.30 -11.27
C ARG A 652 17.45 16.56 -12.13
N GLY A 653 18.57 17.24 -12.24
CA GLY A 653 18.78 18.34 -13.16
C GLY A 653 18.70 17.90 -14.63
N GLU A 654 18.79 18.85 -15.54
CA GLU A 654 18.74 18.59 -16.99
C GLU A 654 19.94 17.75 -17.48
N ASP A 655 21.07 17.86 -16.79
CA ASP A 655 22.29 17.07 -16.98
C ASP A 655 22.25 15.69 -16.31
N GLY A 656 21.15 15.39 -15.59
CA GLY A 656 20.99 14.16 -14.81
C GLY A 656 21.64 14.18 -13.42
N ALA A 657 22.34 15.26 -13.05
CA ALA A 657 22.95 15.43 -11.73
C ALA A 657 21.89 15.75 -10.65
N PRO A 658 22.20 15.51 -9.35
CA PRO A 658 21.33 15.92 -8.25
C PRO A 658 21.17 17.43 -8.19
N GLU A 659 19.95 17.90 -7.99
CA GLU A 659 19.58 19.31 -7.83
C GLU A 659 18.50 19.45 -6.74
N LEU A 660 18.48 20.56 -6.01
CA LEU A 660 17.38 20.93 -5.12
C LEU A 660 16.46 21.96 -5.79
N GLU A 661 15.23 21.56 -6.09
CA GLU A 661 14.19 22.48 -6.49
C GLU A 661 13.55 23.07 -5.25
N VAL A 662 13.63 24.40 -5.10
CA VAL A 662 13.14 25.12 -3.93
C VAL A 662 12.06 26.10 -4.33
N TRP A 663 10.89 25.97 -3.72
CA TRP A 663 9.77 26.88 -3.95
C TRP A 663 9.79 28.01 -2.93
N ALA A 664 9.79 29.24 -3.38
CA ALA A 664 9.95 30.42 -2.53
C ALA A 664 8.99 30.38 -1.33
N PRO A 665 9.47 30.49 -0.07
CA PRO A 665 8.60 30.53 1.09
C PRO A 665 7.74 31.78 1.09
N ALA A 666 6.60 31.75 1.75
CA ALA A 666 5.81 32.95 1.99
C ALA A 666 6.64 33.97 2.78
N ARG A 667 6.46 35.26 2.51
CA ARG A 667 7.20 36.32 3.21
C ARG A 667 7.00 36.22 4.73
N GLY A 668 8.08 36.32 5.49
CA GLY A 668 8.07 36.17 6.96
C GLY A 668 7.86 34.72 7.46
N ARG A 669 7.93 33.73 6.57
CA ARG A 669 7.85 32.30 6.91
C ARG A 669 9.12 31.58 6.50
N THR A 670 9.41 30.52 7.20
CA THR A 670 10.42 29.53 6.84
C THR A 670 9.76 28.30 6.22
N GLY A 671 10.44 27.67 5.28
CA GLY A 671 10.10 26.38 4.72
C GLY A 671 11.24 25.40 4.90
N GLY A 672 11.17 24.25 4.23
CA GLY A 672 12.24 23.26 4.24
C GLY A 672 11.80 21.94 3.62
N GLY A 673 12.69 20.97 3.70
CA GLY A 673 12.49 19.61 3.24
C GLY A 673 13.49 18.65 3.85
N LEU A 674 13.17 17.37 3.71
CA LEU A 674 14.08 16.26 4.02
C LEU A 674 14.56 15.67 2.70
N VAL A 675 15.84 15.41 2.61
CA VAL A 675 16.50 14.88 1.41
C VAL A 675 17.35 13.68 1.80
N VAL A 676 17.20 12.62 1.06
CA VAL A 676 18.08 11.46 1.15
C VAL A 676 19.02 11.51 -0.05
N PRO A 677 20.32 11.67 0.16
CA PRO A 677 21.29 11.59 -0.92
C PRO A 677 21.29 10.19 -1.54
N ASP A 678 21.68 10.10 -2.81
CA ASP A 678 21.73 8.81 -3.50
C ASP A 678 22.76 7.89 -2.84
N ALA A 679 22.28 6.81 -2.25
CA ALA A 679 23.08 5.78 -1.59
C ALA A 679 23.14 4.48 -2.40
N GLY A 680 22.67 4.51 -3.66
CA GLY A 680 22.54 3.30 -4.50
C GLY A 680 21.52 2.29 -3.96
N ASP A 681 21.58 1.07 -4.47
CA ASP A 681 20.62 -0.02 -4.14
C ASP A 681 21.13 -0.97 -3.03
N GLY A 682 22.24 -0.64 -2.37
CA GLY A 682 22.78 -1.40 -1.24
C GLY A 682 22.08 -1.08 0.10
N TRP A 683 22.56 -1.73 1.17
CA TRP A 683 21.97 -1.63 2.51
C TRP A 683 22.53 -0.49 3.37
N VAL A 684 23.45 0.32 2.84
CA VAL A 684 23.94 1.49 3.56
C VAL A 684 22.78 2.46 3.75
N GLU A 685 22.44 2.76 5.01
CA GLU A 685 21.44 3.77 5.32
C GLU A 685 22.06 5.17 5.20
N PRO A 686 21.64 5.99 4.24
CA PRO A 686 22.13 7.36 4.13
C PRO A 686 21.61 8.21 5.28
N GLU A 687 22.40 9.22 5.64
CA GLU A 687 21.94 10.29 6.52
C GLU A 687 20.82 11.08 5.82
N ILE A 688 19.74 11.39 6.56
CA ILE A 688 18.70 12.28 6.05
C ILE A 688 19.14 13.72 6.27
N GLU A 689 19.41 14.42 5.18
CA GLU A 689 19.70 15.84 5.21
C GLU A 689 18.43 16.65 5.45
N ARG A 690 18.50 17.60 6.36
CA ARG A 690 17.42 18.55 6.61
C ARG A 690 17.80 19.90 6.03
N TYR A 691 16.92 20.44 5.19
CA TYR A 691 17.09 21.76 4.59
C TYR A 691 16.07 22.74 5.14
N VAL A 692 16.49 24.01 5.25
CA VAL A 692 15.65 25.14 5.63
C VAL A 692 15.72 26.19 4.53
N SER A 693 14.58 26.75 4.15
CA SER A 693 14.48 27.83 3.17
C SER A 693 13.85 29.06 3.81
N ARG A 694 14.40 30.25 3.57
CA ARG A 694 13.88 31.52 4.09
C ARG A 694 14.24 32.68 3.18
N TRP A 695 13.53 33.80 3.35
CA TRP A 695 13.89 35.06 2.73
C TRP A 695 14.94 35.80 3.53
N GLU A 696 16.01 36.25 2.87
CA GLU A 696 16.92 37.27 3.35
C GLU A 696 16.85 38.48 2.42
N GLY A 697 16.17 39.54 2.85
CA GLY A 697 15.87 40.66 1.99
C GLY A 697 15.07 40.25 0.75
N ARG A 698 15.70 40.31 -0.43
CA ARG A 698 15.08 39.93 -1.73
C ARG A 698 15.51 38.58 -2.27
N ARG A 699 16.37 37.86 -1.54
CA ARG A 699 16.91 36.55 -1.93
C ARG A 699 16.30 35.44 -1.08
N VAL A 700 16.04 34.30 -1.68
CA VAL A 700 15.76 33.05 -0.93
C VAL A 700 17.08 32.37 -0.63
N VAL A 701 17.32 32.11 0.64
CA VAL A 701 18.48 31.39 1.14
C VAL A 701 18.03 29.98 1.52
N VAL A 702 18.85 29.01 1.18
CA VAL A 702 18.65 27.59 1.49
C VAL A 702 19.88 27.07 2.21
N GLU A 703 19.67 26.45 3.35
CA GLU A 703 20.75 25.96 4.21
C GLU A 703 20.46 24.53 4.64
N ARG A 704 21.52 23.73 4.74
CA ARG A 704 21.46 22.41 5.35
C ARG A 704 21.62 22.58 6.87
N SER A 705 20.68 22.04 7.64
CA SER A 705 20.68 22.08 9.10
C SER A 705 21.20 20.73 9.62
N GLY A 706 22.29 20.73 10.39
CA GLY A 706 22.89 19.57 11.04
C GLY A 706 23.11 19.80 12.55
N GLU A 707 23.66 18.80 13.23
CA GLU A 707 24.01 18.91 14.67
C GLU A 707 25.08 19.96 14.92
N ASP A 708 26.02 20.16 13.99
CA ASP A 708 27.11 21.12 14.06
C ASP A 708 26.73 22.54 13.59
N GLY A 709 25.43 22.79 13.29
CA GLY A 709 24.94 24.08 12.84
C GLY A 709 24.40 24.07 11.40
N VAL A 710 24.60 25.18 10.69
CA VAL A 710 24.07 25.41 9.35
C VAL A 710 25.21 25.40 8.33
N SER A 711 25.03 24.73 7.22
CA SER A 711 26.00 24.64 6.12
C SER A 711 25.34 24.90 4.76
N GLU A 712 26.15 25.12 3.74
CA GLU A 712 25.68 25.24 2.37
C GLU A 712 25.09 23.92 1.86
N PRO A 713 24.16 23.97 0.88
CA PRO A 713 23.62 22.78 0.24
C PRO A 713 24.73 21.94 -0.43
N SER A 714 24.55 20.62 -0.39
CA SER A 714 25.47 19.64 -0.97
C SER A 714 25.42 19.56 -2.51
N CYS A 715 24.39 20.16 -3.13
CA CYS A 715 24.17 20.17 -4.58
C CYS A 715 23.53 21.50 -5.04
N PRO A 716 23.52 21.79 -6.35
CA PRO A 716 22.94 23.00 -6.90
C PRO A 716 21.50 23.24 -6.45
N VAL A 717 21.13 24.51 -6.26
CA VAL A 717 19.81 24.93 -5.82
C VAL A 717 19.14 25.78 -6.92
N ARG A 718 17.94 25.35 -7.34
CA ARG A 718 17.08 26.09 -8.27
C ARG A 718 15.87 26.62 -7.54
N VAL A 719 15.80 27.95 -7.39
CA VAL A 719 14.67 28.61 -6.72
C VAL A 719 13.60 28.95 -7.74
N ARG A 720 12.34 28.59 -7.43
CA ARG A 720 11.15 28.84 -8.23
C ARG A 720 10.11 29.64 -7.44
N GLY A 721 9.10 30.20 -8.14
CA GLY A 721 8.04 30.99 -7.50
C GLY A 721 8.52 32.37 -7.02
N LEU A 722 9.58 32.94 -7.61
CA LEU A 722 10.12 34.23 -7.26
C LEU A 722 9.29 35.42 -7.82
N ALA A 723 8.58 35.23 -8.91
CA ALA A 723 7.75 36.24 -9.52
C ALA A 723 6.38 36.31 -8.81
N GLU A 724 6.08 37.39 -8.12
CA GLU A 724 4.70 37.72 -7.71
C GLU A 724 3.87 38.07 -8.93
N ARG A 725 3.44 37.12 -9.72
CA ARG A 725 2.30 37.27 -10.60
C ARG A 725 1.05 37.14 -9.74
N SER A 726 0.70 38.23 -9.06
CA SER A 726 -0.58 38.36 -8.36
C SER A 726 -1.70 38.15 -9.38
N ALA A 727 -2.58 37.22 -9.09
CA ALA A 727 -3.87 37.14 -9.74
C ALA A 727 -4.67 38.37 -9.35
N GLN A 728 -4.72 39.38 -10.21
CA GLN A 728 -5.87 40.25 -10.19
C GLN A 728 -7.09 39.42 -10.58
N MET A 729 -8.12 39.44 -9.70
CA MET A 729 -9.42 38.80 -9.87
C MET A 729 -10.09 39.20 -11.20
#